data_aae1f542629d2a4eba28db7f1270d78c
#
_entry.id   aae1f542629d2a4eba28db7f1270d78c
#
_cell.length_a   1.000
_cell.length_b   1.000
_cell.length_c   1.000
_cell.angle_alpha   90.00
_cell.angle_beta   90.00
_cell.angle_gamma   90.00
#
_symmetry.space_group_name_H-M   'P 1'
#
loop_
_entity.id
_entity.type
_entity.pdbx_description
1 polymer ?
#
loop_
_entity_poly.entity_id
_entity_poly.type
_entity_poly.pdbx_seq_one_letter_code
_entity_poly.pdbx_strand_id
1 'polypeptide(L)'
;MWNNRASVSYINSHVESKSHGKCAAYVRRAVEAGGVKIKIPPPRIGGSASACDYGPSFEAVGFKPVYSYTGSGPTDTAAIPGQQVGDVVVIQPIDGHPHGHIALFNGTHWISDFIQLRGFYPGQQYRNIKPAYILYRYSEDTASDSNIDRKKQPIKIVWPIPSNNRGNEFSNLEDILSHLAGESTGQYAIGRSGMWHGGIHITHATTPWCALSGKAPLEAFDFPVAFKGEQAIRCMADGEVVAYRVCKDYLTLGWESGPLSFSGSFVLVKHYIQPGEKESSGLHFYTFYMHLAPYSAYESAKKIHWITQDTLSGYSEADWLIMDLSRSDQRPASAGNVNKGTPVTWDASNTSLTATQGGRTYVLATLNADSGKLKSGQRVWMLVDNNNIKPAPGSGPGWWDYLAPPAKEVMVLDKTVSLSSPLPIKAGDAIGHMGYYQAPKDGGYEARYQVHIECTSMDDNLEKFLTNPEKVGEKNPLWLKYSPGLALYTKDVAKGTFSKGSTSTTRTGILPLSKVTTETDKSTKQEYWQLRPENAYVPKGQAEPQLLSQYDLAKLGFRTETAEPTSFDYLDGKNQPIGFFRSLINALYEAATGDTRTSHALVKHNYQGLLDKIDSGSDRYSPMEYWRALHNPDYRDVIQKTIVKHPSDWYFKKGDSIWQPFLNALKKDAPEWKKYSEDFLDKMAWMQDVTTEKLGPSLWHMHPIMFLGALKPRNDIDWSKMTKQQFTDAVYEAALKEQEKSGIPAAITTAQAIDESGYGRKVPVDLNNKTYSFNLFGIKAKSGQEFVEIWTTEHINGSNIKIKDKFAAYNSFEDSISDRTRFLTENKRYASLFESDDPEKWAHGLQDKGYATDPNYASKLIAIMKGSYMKSRGLK
;
A
#
# COMPACT_ATOMS: atom_id res chain seq x y z
N MET A 1 7.69 -6.74 16.75
CA MET A 1 6.21 -6.94 16.68
C MET A 1 5.90 -8.34 17.18
N TRP A 2 5.00 -8.49 18.16
CA TRP A 2 4.63 -9.81 18.67
C TRP A 2 3.52 -10.44 17.83
N ASN A 3 3.69 -11.71 17.48
CA ASN A 3 2.73 -12.46 16.68
C ASN A 3 1.91 -13.41 17.59
N ASN A 4 0.66 -13.02 17.91
CA ASN A 4 -0.20 -13.83 18.78
C ASN A 4 -0.54 -15.20 18.17
N ARG A 5 -0.63 -15.33 16.84
CA ARG A 5 -0.90 -16.60 16.15
C ARG A 5 0.25 -17.58 16.33
N ALA A 6 1.50 -17.12 16.22
CA ALA A 6 2.68 -17.94 16.48
C ALA A 6 2.71 -18.40 17.94
N SER A 7 2.37 -17.51 18.88
CA SER A 7 2.26 -17.85 20.32
C SER A 7 1.17 -18.90 20.57
N VAL A 8 -0.01 -18.69 19.99
CA VAL A 8 -1.14 -19.64 20.14
C VAL A 8 -0.85 -20.97 19.47
N SER A 9 -0.24 -20.97 18.29
CA SER A 9 0.17 -22.20 17.61
C SER A 9 1.18 -22.99 18.45
N TYR A 10 2.16 -22.28 19.01
CA TYR A 10 3.16 -22.91 19.86
C TYR A 10 2.54 -23.54 21.10
N ILE A 11 1.69 -22.83 21.86
CA ILE A 11 1.12 -23.38 23.09
C ILE A 11 0.19 -24.55 22.80
N ASN A 12 -0.61 -24.48 21.72
CA ASN A 12 -1.48 -25.58 21.31
C ASN A 12 -0.72 -26.86 20.94
N SER A 13 0.47 -26.74 20.36
CA SER A 13 1.29 -27.89 19.93
C SER A 13 2.15 -28.48 21.04
N HIS A 14 2.32 -27.77 22.17
CA HIS A 14 3.17 -28.19 23.28
C HIS A 14 2.41 -28.46 24.59
N VAL A 15 1.07 -28.38 24.54
CA VAL A 15 0.22 -28.63 25.71
C VAL A 15 0.27 -30.10 26.13
N GLU A 16 0.29 -30.33 27.44
CA GLU A 16 0.30 -31.66 28.04
C GLU A 16 -1.13 -32.11 28.39
N SER A 17 -1.31 -33.41 28.59
CA SER A 17 -2.62 -33.98 28.97
C SER A 17 -3.07 -33.63 30.40
N LYS A 18 -2.13 -33.25 31.26
CA LYS A 18 -2.33 -32.81 32.65
C LYS A 18 -1.28 -31.81 33.08
N SER A 19 -1.54 -31.08 34.15
CA SER A 19 -0.57 -30.11 34.68
C SER A 19 0.70 -30.79 35.22
N HIS A 20 1.83 -30.19 34.89
CA HIS A 20 3.17 -30.55 35.39
C HIS A 20 3.78 -29.47 36.28
N GLY A 21 2.99 -28.46 36.69
CA GLY A 21 3.46 -27.33 37.50
C GLY A 21 4.41 -26.38 36.77
N LYS A 22 4.37 -26.36 35.43
CA LYS A 22 5.28 -25.57 34.57
C LYS A 22 4.56 -24.48 33.79
N CYS A 23 3.41 -24.02 34.28
CA CYS A 23 2.54 -23.04 33.57
C CYS A 23 3.31 -21.81 33.07
N ALA A 24 4.15 -21.20 33.92
CA ALA A 24 4.95 -20.03 33.58
C ALA A 24 5.97 -20.30 32.44
N ALA A 25 6.60 -21.46 32.43
CA ALA A 25 7.57 -21.81 31.39
C ALA A 25 6.90 -22.03 30.04
N TYR A 26 5.71 -22.65 30.03
CA TYR A 26 4.95 -22.91 28.79
C TYR A 26 4.41 -21.62 28.19
N VAL A 27 3.75 -20.77 29.00
CA VAL A 27 3.22 -19.48 28.52
C VAL A 27 4.36 -18.56 28.08
N ARG A 28 5.46 -18.47 28.83
CA ARG A 28 6.63 -17.69 28.44
C ARG A 28 7.16 -18.13 27.06
N ARG A 29 7.40 -19.45 26.85
CA ARG A 29 7.88 -19.97 25.56
C ARG A 29 6.90 -19.72 24.44
N ALA A 30 5.60 -19.80 24.70
CA ALA A 30 4.58 -19.48 23.73
C ALA A 30 4.66 -18.01 23.30
N VAL A 31 4.77 -17.10 24.26
CA VAL A 31 4.92 -15.66 23.98
C VAL A 31 6.23 -15.37 23.25
N GLU A 32 7.32 -16.04 23.63
CA GLU A 32 8.62 -15.95 22.94
C GLU A 32 8.56 -16.47 21.49
N ALA A 33 7.79 -17.51 21.22
CA ALA A 33 7.55 -18.01 19.87
C ALA A 33 6.81 -16.98 19.01
N GLY A 34 6.09 -16.05 19.65
CA GLY A 34 5.49 -14.88 18.99
C GLY A 34 6.48 -13.77 18.64
N GLY A 35 7.76 -13.90 18.97
CA GLY A 35 8.81 -12.95 18.56
C GLY A 35 9.29 -11.96 19.62
N VAL A 36 8.84 -12.05 20.88
CA VAL A 36 9.34 -11.24 22.00
C VAL A 36 10.02 -12.09 23.06
N LYS A 37 11.07 -11.58 23.68
CA LYS A 37 11.83 -12.32 24.70
C LYS A 37 11.42 -11.88 26.10
N ILE A 38 10.85 -12.80 26.86
CA ILE A 38 10.37 -12.56 28.23
C ILE A 38 11.50 -12.75 29.26
N LYS A 39 11.78 -11.73 30.06
CA LYS A 39 12.68 -11.81 31.16
C LYS A 39 12.05 -12.65 32.28
N ILE A 40 12.77 -13.65 32.78
CA ILE A 40 12.33 -14.47 33.90
C ILE A 40 12.41 -13.62 35.18
N PRO A 41 11.33 -13.52 35.99
CA PRO A 41 11.36 -12.81 37.27
C PRO A 41 12.38 -13.43 38.24
N PRO A 42 12.89 -12.65 39.21
CA PRO A 42 13.75 -13.19 40.25
C PRO A 42 13.08 -14.33 41.03
N PRO A 43 13.81 -15.33 41.51
CA PRO A 43 13.26 -16.40 42.32
C PRO A 43 12.65 -15.86 43.63
N ARG A 44 11.41 -16.25 43.92
CA ARG A 44 10.69 -15.83 45.14
C ARG A 44 10.63 -16.95 46.19
N ILE A 45 10.34 -18.17 45.75
CA ILE A 45 10.12 -19.33 46.58
C ILE A 45 10.85 -20.54 45.97
N GLY A 46 11.62 -21.30 46.76
CA GLY A 46 12.22 -22.55 46.31
C GLY A 46 13.20 -22.44 45.14
N GLY A 47 13.83 -21.25 44.93
CA GLY A 47 14.79 -21.03 43.84
C GLY A 47 14.22 -20.91 42.45
N SER A 48 12.88 -20.89 42.30
CA SER A 48 12.20 -20.74 41.01
C SER A 48 11.38 -19.45 40.93
N ALA A 49 11.25 -18.89 39.72
CA ALA A 49 10.37 -17.76 39.46
C ALA A 49 8.89 -18.20 39.60
N SER A 50 8.08 -17.36 40.26
CA SER A 50 6.66 -17.63 40.48
C SER A 50 5.81 -17.10 39.31
N ALA A 51 4.76 -17.81 38.96
CA ALA A 51 3.87 -17.43 37.85
C ALA A 51 3.21 -16.07 38.10
N CYS A 52 2.85 -15.76 39.36
CA CYS A 52 2.25 -14.50 39.74
C CYS A 52 3.17 -13.27 39.60
N ASP A 53 4.46 -13.45 39.43
CA ASP A 53 5.46 -12.38 39.35
C ASP A 53 5.78 -11.97 37.87
N TYR A 54 5.17 -12.63 36.89
CA TYR A 54 5.45 -12.37 35.48
C TYR A 54 4.82 -11.09 34.91
N GLY A 55 3.91 -10.45 35.62
CA GLY A 55 3.24 -9.22 35.12
C GLY A 55 4.22 -8.18 34.58
N PRO A 56 5.19 -7.68 35.42
CA PRO A 56 6.16 -6.69 34.95
C PRO A 56 7.05 -7.17 33.79
N SER A 57 7.27 -8.48 33.66
CA SER A 57 8.02 -9.05 32.53
C SER A 57 7.23 -9.02 31.22
N PHE A 58 5.91 -9.13 31.28
CA PHE A 58 5.01 -8.93 30.12
C PHE A 58 4.92 -7.45 29.76
N GLU A 59 4.78 -6.57 30.76
CA GLU A 59 4.73 -5.12 30.53
C GLU A 59 6.00 -4.60 29.85
N ALA A 60 7.16 -5.12 30.24
CA ALA A 60 8.45 -4.76 29.66
C ALA A 60 8.60 -5.09 28.16
N VAL A 61 7.72 -5.93 27.60
CA VAL A 61 7.76 -6.34 26.18
C VAL A 61 6.51 -5.92 25.40
N GLY A 62 5.68 -5.01 25.97
CA GLY A 62 4.57 -4.41 25.29
C GLY A 62 3.18 -4.97 25.61
N PHE A 63 3.06 -5.87 26.61
CA PHE A 63 1.75 -6.24 27.14
C PHE A 63 1.29 -5.21 28.17
N LYS A 64 0.00 -4.87 28.13
CA LYS A 64 -0.63 -3.96 29.12
C LYS A 64 -1.67 -4.68 29.95
N PRO A 65 -1.85 -4.29 31.22
CA PRO A 65 -3.01 -4.71 31.98
C PRO A 65 -4.29 -4.08 31.37
N VAL A 66 -5.20 -4.93 30.89
CA VAL A 66 -6.48 -4.50 30.27
C VAL A 66 -7.69 -4.82 31.13
N TYR A 67 -7.55 -5.69 32.11
CA TYR A 67 -8.56 -5.99 33.11
C TYR A 67 -7.90 -6.50 34.39
N SER A 68 -8.44 -6.12 35.56
CA SER A 68 -7.98 -6.60 36.87
C SER A 68 -9.14 -6.92 37.78
N TYR A 69 -8.98 -7.99 38.54
CA TYR A 69 -9.88 -8.38 39.62
C TYR A 69 -9.11 -8.43 40.93
N THR A 70 -9.64 -7.77 41.95
CA THR A 70 -8.93 -7.59 43.23
C THR A 70 -9.08 -8.75 44.23
N GLY A 71 -9.83 -9.79 43.87
CA GLY A 71 -10.11 -10.92 44.75
C GLY A 71 -11.36 -10.72 45.64
N SER A 72 -12.11 -9.64 45.44
CA SER A 72 -13.33 -9.35 46.23
C SER A 72 -14.49 -9.00 45.26
N GLY A 73 -15.70 -9.46 45.63
CA GLY A 73 -16.88 -9.27 44.79
C GLY A 73 -17.17 -10.38 43.78
N PRO A 74 -18.25 -10.24 42.98
CA PRO A 74 -18.61 -11.23 41.99
C PRO A 74 -17.63 -11.24 40.82
N THR A 75 -17.20 -12.42 40.40
CA THR A 75 -16.44 -12.63 39.15
C THR A 75 -16.91 -13.91 38.47
N ASP A 76 -16.97 -13.90 37.14
CA ASP A 76 -17.12 -15.11 36.35
C ASP A 76 -15.86 -15.98 36.47
N THR A 77 -16.00 -17.26 36.56
CA THR A 77 -14.86 -18.19 36.61
C THR A 77 -14.62 -18.87 35.26
N ALA A 78 -15.54 -18.74 34.32
CA ALA A 78 -15.46 -19.33 32.98
C ALA A 78 -14.77 -18.40 31.98
N ALA A 79 -15.02 -17.09 32.06
CA ALA A 79 -14.49 -16.12 31.13
C ALA A 79 -14.09 -14.81 31.82
N ILE A 80 -13.13 -14.09 31.25
CA ILE A 80 -12.73 -12.75 31.68
C ILE A 80 -13.39 -11.73 30.73
N PRO A 81 -14.04 -10.67 31.24
CA PRO A 81 -14.68 -9.67 30.40
C PRO A 81 -13.72 -9.12 29.33
N GLY A 82 -14.16 -9.17 28.07
CA GLY A 82 -13.38 -8.64 26.96
C GLY A 82 -12.13 -9.44 26.58
N GLN A 83 -11.96 -10.69 27.02
CA GLN A 83 -10.82 -11.54 26.67
C GLN A 83 -10.68 -11.73 25.14
N GLN A 84 -9.46 -11.73 24.64
CA GLN A 84 -9.12 -11.87 23.22
C GLN A 84 -8.00 -12.91 23.03
N VAL A 85 -7.91 -13.44 21.81
CA VAL A 85 -6.85 -14.39 21.43
C VAL A 85 -5.47 -13.79 21.66
N GLY A 86 -4.64 -14.52 22.40
CA GLY A 86 -3.30 -14.08 22.77
C GLY A 86 -3.21 -13.35 24.11
N ASP A 87 -4.35 -13.08 24.76
CA ASP A 87 -4.34 -12.53 26.14
C ASP A 87 -3.65 -13.50 27.11
N VAL A 88 -2.95 -12.95 28.06
CA VAL A 88 -2.29 -13.70 29.15
C VAL A 88 -2.90 -13.28 30.47
N VAL A 89 -3.40 -14.24 31.26
CA VAL A 89 -3.87 -14.01 32.62
C VAL A 89 -2.80 -14.41 33.62
N VAL A 90 -2.52 -13.52 34.58
CA VAL A 90 -1.63 -13.77 35.72
C VAL A 90 -2.48 -13.79 36.99
N ILE A 91 -2.54 -14.93 37.68
CA ILE A 91 -3.40 -15.21 38.80
C ILE A 91 -2.57 -15.31 40.09
N GLN A 92 -3.06 -14.65 41.15
CA GLN A 92 -2.38 -14.60 42.42
C GLN A 92 -2.37 -15.95 43.18
N PRO A 93 -1.44 -16.17 44.11
CA PRO A 93 -1.35 -17.38 44.91
C PRO A 93 -2.59 -17.65 45.75
N ILE A 94 -2.78 -18.93 46.10
CA ILE A 94 -3.73 -19.41 47.11
C ILE A 94 -3.02 -20.40 48.04
N ASP A 95 -3.64 -20.76 49.16
CA ASP A 95 -3.11 -21.79 50.05
C ASP A 95 -2.89 -23.11 49.30
N GLY A 96 -1.73 -23.70 49.47
CA GLY A 96 -1.31 -24.88 48.73
C GLY A 96 -0.73 -24.63 47.34
N HIS A 97 -0.87 -23.40 46.77
CA HIS A 97 -0.36 -23.00 45.46
C HIS A 97 0.38 -21.65 45.52
N PRO A 98 1.56 -21.59 46.19
CA PRO A 98 2.25 -20.32 46.53
C PRO A 98 2.84 -19.59 45.33
N HIS A 99 2.95 -20.23 44.16
CA HIS A 99 3.48 -19.63 42.93
C HIS A 99 2.41 -18.94 42.05
N GLY A 100 1.14 -19.02 42.46
CA GLY A 100 0.04 -18.54 41.59
C GLY A 100 -0.11 -19.34 40.33
N HIS A 101 -0.69 -18.73 39.29
CA HIS A 101 -0.90 -19.39 38.00
C HIS A 101 -0.83 -18.40 36.84
N ILE A 102 -0.59 -18.91 35.64
CA ILE A 102 -0.58 -18.12 34.39
C ILE A 102 -1.10 -18.97 33.23
N ALA A 103 -1.91 -18.36 32.35
CA ALA A 103 -2.43 -19.03 31.16
C ALA A 103 -2.55 -18.05 30.00
N LEU A 104 -2.49 -18.56 28.77
CA LEU A 104 -2.70 -17.83 27.54
C LEU A 104 -4.04 -18.27 26.89
N PHE A 105 -4.82 -17.33 26.39
CA PHE A 105 -6.10 -17.61 25.74
C PHE A 105 -5.90 -17.87 24.26
N ASN A 106 -6.31 -19.06 23.78
CA ASN A 106 -6.16 -19.46 22.39
C ASN A 106 -7.37 -19.12 21.49
N GLY A 107 -8.39 -18.48 22.05
CA GLY A 107 -9.66 -18.19 21.37
C GLY A 107 -10.81 -19.07 21.82
N THR A 108 -10.52 -20.27 22.34
CA THR A 108 -11.51 -21.23 22.84
C THR A 108 -11.27 -21.60 24.28
N HIS A 109 -10.02 -21.85 24.66
CA HIS A 109 -9.64 -22.28 25.99
C HIS A 109 -8.47 -21.46 26.52
N TRP A 110 -8.35 -21.43 27.85
CA TRP A 110 -7.16 -20.98 28.53
C TRP A 110 -6.15 -22.13 28.61
N ILE A 111 -4.91 -21.89 28.20
CA ILE A 111 -3.87 -22.93 28.11
C ILE A 111 -2.65 -22.46 28.89
N SER A 112 -2.14 -23.36 29.72
CA SER A 112 -0.86 -23.25 30.41
C SER A 112 0.07 -24.37 29.97
N ASP A 113 0.53 -25.21 30.88
CA ASP A 113 1.10 -26.51 30.58
C ASP A 113 0.03 -27.58 30.27
N PHE A 114 -1.26 -27.26 30.46
CA PHE A 114 -2.43 -28.07 30.10
C PHE A 114 -3.62 -27.22 29.67
N ILE A 115 -4.63 -27.83 29.02
CA ILE A 115 -5.86 -27.15 28.60
C ILE A 115 -6.82 -27.02 29.79
N GLN A 116 -7.25 -25.79 30.07
CA GLN A 116 -8.20 -25.49 31.15
C GLN A 116 -9.64 -25.50 30.61
N LEU A 117 -10.31 -26.63 30.72
CA LEU A 117 -11.64 -26.84 30.14
C LEU A 117 -12.78 -26.09 30.83
N ARG A 118 -12.57 -25.54 32.05
CA ARG A 118 -13.59 -24.89 32.88
C ARG A 118 -13.29 -23.42 33.18
N GLY A 119 -12.68 -22.70 32.22
CA GLY A 119 -12.33 -21.30 32.35
C GLY A 119 -10.86 -21.07 32.72
N PHE A 120 -10.52 -19.84 33.11
CA PHE A 120 -9.12 -19.40 33.30
C PHE A 120 -8.51 -19.82 34.64
N TYR A 121 -9.33 -20.13 35.66
CA TYR A 121 -8.81 -20.67 36.90
C TYR A 121 -8.45 -22.17 36.75
N PRO A 122 -7.23 -22.57 37.08
CA PRO A 122 -6.69 -23.90 36.73
C PRO A 122 -7.33 -25.09 37.42
N GLY A 123 -7.97 -24.88 38.60
CA GLY A 123 -8.53 -25.97 39.38
C GLY A 123 -9.73 -25.55 40.20
N GLN A 124 -10.40 -26.57 40.84
CA GLN A 124 -11.58 -26.31 41.66
C GLN A 124 -11.30 -25.39 42.85
N GLN A 125 -10.13 -25.53 43.47
CA GLN A 125 -9.73 -24.71 44.61
C GLN A 125 -9.62 -23.22 44.21
N TYR A 126 -9.00 -22.90 43.03
CA TYR A 126 -8.95 -21.56 42.48
C TYR A 126 -10.34 -20.99 42.16
N ARG A 127 -11.24 -21.81 41.62
CA ARG A 127 -12.64 -21.39 41.32
C ARG A 127 -13.45 -21.12 42.59
N ASN A 128 -13.18 -21.83 43.69
CA ASN A 128 -13.82 -21.58 44.96
C ASN A 128 -13.32 -20.32 45.64
N ILE A 129 -12.02 -20.13 45.66
CA ILE A 129 -11.34 -18.99 46.36
C ILE A 129 -11.43 -17.72 45.55
N LYS A 130 -11.36 -17.82 44.23
CA LYS A 130 -11.38 -16.69 43.29
C LYS A 130 -10.32 -15.63 43.58
N PRO A 131 -9.03 -15.98 43.61
CA PRO A 131 -7.97 -15.03 43.93
C PRO A 131 -7.91 -13.91 42.88
N ALA A 132 -7.24 -12.82 43.27
CA ALA A 132 -6.97 -11.69 42.38
C ALA A 132 -6.22 -12.12 41.09
N TYR A 133 -6.50 -11.45 40.00
CA TYR A 133 -5.80 -11.69 38.73
C TYR A 133 -5.71 -10.42 37.90
N ILE A 134 -4.79 -10.41 36.95
CA ILE A 134 -4.63 -9.35 35.96
C ILE A 134 -4.58 -10.01 34.56
N LEU A 135 -5.35 -9.46 33.64
CA LEU A 135 -5.36 -9.81 32.22
C LEU A 135 -4.41 -8.87 31.47
N TYR A 136 -3.44 -9.43 30.81
CA TYR A 136 -2.48 -8.70 30.00
C TYR A 136 -2.77 -8.94 28.52
N ARG A 137 -2.75 -7.85 27.73
CA ARG A 137 -2.88 -7.89 26.27
C ARG A 137 -1.71 -7.17 25.64
N TYR A 138 -1.16 -7.74 24.59
CA TYR A 138 -0.17 -7.06 23.80
C TYR A 138 -0.82 -5.88 23.09
N SER A 139 -0.31 -4.68 23.32
CA SER A 139 -0.77 -3.44 22.70
C SER A 139 0.40 -2.80 21.98
N GLU A 140 0.24 -2.49 20.71
CA GLU A 140 1.25 -1.76 19.94
C GLU A 140 1.31 -0.27 20.34
N ASP A 141 0.32 0.22 21.11
CA ASP A 141 0.14 1.64 21.45
C ASP A 141 0.93 2.14 22.66
N THR A 142 1.90 1.38 23.20
CA THR A 142 2.68 1.85 24.32
C THR A 142 4.14 1.57 24.24
N ALA A 143 4.82 2.40 23.51
CA ALA A 143 6.17 2.77 23.83
C ALA A 143 6.25 4.30 24.02
N SER A 144 5.52 4.85 25.01
CA SER A 144 5.91 6.08 25.66
C SER A 144 6.81 5.69 26.85
N ASP A 145 8.04 6.21 26.83
CA ASP A 145 9.08 6.11 27.84
C ASP A 145 9.83 4.79 28.00
N SER A 146 10.65 4.47 27.04
CA SER A 146 12.05 4.09 27.25
C SER A 146 12.81 4.15 25.93
N ASN A 147 13.84 4.95 25.88
CA ASN A 147 14.82 5.13 24.81
C ASN A 147 15.18 3.82 24.08
N ILE A 148 14.38 3.43 23.11
CA ILE A 148 14.79 2.63 21.97
C ILE A 148 14.45 3.47 20.76
N ASP A 149 15.49 3.95 20.12
CA ASP A 149 15.52 4.69 18.87
C ASP A 149 14.65 3.97 17.82
N ARG A 150 13.34 4.17 17.87
CA ARG A 150 12.49 4.00 16.69
C ARG A 150 12.88 5.14 15.77
N LYS A 151 13.89 4.95 14.96
CA LYS A 151 14.03 5.74 13.74
C LYS A 151 12.69 5.63 13.05
N LYS A 152 11.88 6.69 13.15
CA LYS A 152 10.59 6.80 12.49
C LYS A 152 10.86 6.57 11.02
N GLN A 153 10.45 5.40 10.53
CA GLN A 153 10.57 5.10 9.10
C GLN A 153 9.60 6.05 8.39
N PRO A 154 10.04 6.74 7.35
CA PRO A 154 9.13 7.55 6.56
C PRO A 154 8.01 6.64 6.04
N ILE A 155 6.77 7.14 6.06
CA ILE A 155 5.63 6.41 5.49
C ILE A 155 5.98 6.01 4.05
N LYS A 156 5.76 4.74 3.72
CA LYS A 156 5.92 4.28 2.35
C LYS A 156 4.73 4.77 1.52
N ILE A 157 5.01 5.42 0.41
CA ILE A 157 4.01 5.92 -0.54
C ILE A 157 4.28 5.32 -1.92
N VAL A 158 3.24 4.78 -2.55
CA VAL A 158 3.27 4.14 -3.87
C VAL A 158 2.17 4.74 -4.74
N TRP A 159 2.38 4.77 -6.06
CA TRP A 159 1.34 5.20 -6.98
C TRP A 159 0.20 4.18 -7.06
N PRO A 160 -1.06 4.62 -7.22
CA PRO A 160 -2.22 3.71 -7.25
C PRO A 160 -2.22 2.78 -8.45
N ILE A 161 -1.46 3.11 -9.47
CA ILE A 161 -1.30 2.33 -10.71
C ILE A 161 0.18 2.17 -11.06
N PRO A 162 0.59 1.08 -11.71
CA PRO A 162 1.92 0.97 -12.31
C PRO A 162 2.00 1.75 -13.62
N SER A 163 3.22 2.10 -14.04
CA SER A 163 3.48 2.82 -15.30
C SER A 163 3.21 1.96 -16.55
N ASN A 164 3.15 0.65 -16.41
CA ASN A 164 2.88 -0.29 -17.49
C ASN A 164 2.30 -1.62 -16.96
N ASN A 165 1.94 -2.52 -17.89
CA ASN A 165 1.38 -3.83 -17.60
C ASN A 165 2.38 -4.83 -16.94
N ARG A 166 3.63 -4.44 -16.75
CA ARG A 166 4.66 -5.26 -16.09
C ARG A 166 4.85 -4.89 -14.62
N GLY A 167 4.08 -3.92 -14.12
CA GLY A 167 4.15 -3.48 -12.73
C GLY A 167 5.26 -2.49 -12.43
N ASN A 168 5.90 -1.88 -13.45
CA ASN A 168 6.94 -0.88 -13.22
C ASN A 168 6.35 0.37 -12.55
N GLU A 169 7.17 1.07 -11.79
CA GLU A 169 6.77 2.32 -11.15
C GLU A 169 6.98 3.54 -12.07
N PHE A 170 6.21 4.60 -11.84
CA PHE A 170 6.53 5.91 -12.40
C PHE A 170 7.75 6.48 -11.71
N SER A 171 8.65 7.08 -12.47
CA SER A 171 9.92 7.59 -11.96
C SER A 171 9.74 8.75 -10.97
N ASN A 172 8.73 9.59 -11.16
CA ASN A 172 8.48 10.78 -10.37
C ASN A 172 7.01 11.22 -10.45
N LEU A 173 6.67 12.29 -9.71
CA LEU A 173 5.33 12.86 -9.67
C LEU A 173 4.87 13.41 -11.03
N GLU A 174 5.77 14.06 -11.77
CA GLU A 174 5.47 14.66 -13.07
C GLU A 174 5.11 13.58 -14.10
N ASP A 175 5.74 12.42 -14.05
CA ASP A 175 5.49 11.31 -14.98
C ASP A 175 4.06 10.76 -14.83
N ILE A 176 3.61 10.48 -13.59
CA ILE A 176 2.24 10.01 -13.38
C ILE A 176 1.20 11.09 -13.68
N LEU A 177 1.47 12.36 -13.33
CA LEU A 177 0.56 13.46 -13.65
C LEU A 177 0.45 13.67 -15.17
N SER A 178 1.54 13.49 -15.91
CA SER A 178 1.56 13.54 -17.37
C SER A 178 0.82 12.36 -18.00
N HIS A 179 1.00 11.16 -17.44
CA HIS A 179 0.29 9.96 -17.85
C HIS A 179 -1.23 10.12 -17.70
N LEU A 180 -1.68 10.72 -16.60
CA LEU A 180 -3.08 10.96 -16.30
C LEU A 180 -3.63 12.27 -16.91
N ALA A 181 -2.82 13.05 -17.61
CA ALA A 181 -3.27 14.35 -18.17
C ALA A 181 -4.43 14.23 -19.18
N GLY A 182 -4.60 13.06 -19.80
CA GLY A 182 -5.69 12.74 -20.70
C GLY A 182 -7.02 12.36 -20.04
N GLU A 183 -7.02 12.13 -18.71
CA GLU A 183 -8.23 11.80 -17.97
C GLU A 183 -9.13 13.01 -17.80
N SER A 184 -10.29 12.99 -18.48
CA SER A 184 -11.25 14.10 -18.47
C SER A 184 -12.56 13.75 -17.78
N THR A 185 -12.73 12.51 -17.31
CA THR A 185 -14.00 12.01 -16.76
C THR A 185 -14.22 12.40 -15.30
N GLY A 186 -13.14 12.68 -14.55
CA GLY A 186 -13.20 13.10 -13.16
C GLY A 186 -11.88 13.77 -12.76
N GLN A 187 -11.84 15.10 -12.81
CA GLN A 187 -10.71 15.92 -12.38
C GLN A 187 -10.99 16.51 -11.01
N TYR A 188 -9.96 16.66 -10.23
CA TYR A 188 -10.03 17.19 -8.85
C TYR A 188 -10.58 18.62 -8.81
N ALA A 189 -11.32 18.92 -7.78
CA ALA A 189 -12.04 20.13 -7.42
C ALA A 189 -13.28 20.37 -8.29
N ILE A 190 -13.23 20.24 -9.60
CA ILE A 190 -14.37 20.45 -10.50
C ILE A 190 -14.40 19.37 -11.58
N GLY A 191 -15.42 18.54 -11.53
CA GLY A 191 -15.64 17.48 -12.50
C GLY A 191 -16.12 18.01 -13.86
N ARG A 192 -16.18 17.10 -14.84
CA ARG A 192 -16.61 17.39 -16.21
C ARG A 192 -18.03 17.98 -16.28
N SER A 193 -18.90 17.60 -15.36
CA SER A 193 -20.26 18.13 -15.24
C SER A 193 -20.33 19.56 -14.69
N GLY A 194 -19.21 20.16 -14.32
CA GLY A 194 -19.17 21.45 -13.66
C GLY A 194 -19.53 21.41 -12.17
N MET A 195 -19.67 20.21 -11.60
CA MET A 195 -19.94 20.02 -10.17
C MET A 195 -18.64 19.86 -9.38
N TRP A 196 -18.72 20.08 -8.08
CA TRP A 196 -17.67 19.67 -7.13
C TRP A 196 -17.27 18.22 -7.36
N HIS A 197 -15.97 17.94 -7.23
CA HIS A 197 -15.43 16.60 -7.37
C HIS A 197 -14.20 16.44 -6.45
N GLY A 198 -14.37 15.72 -5.33
CA GLY A 198 -13.38 15.62 -4.26
C GLY A 198 -12.13 14.80 -4.60
N GLY A 199 -12.12 14.09 -5.71
CA GLY A 199 -11.05 13.18 -6.10
C GLY A 199 -10.65 13.23 -7.57
N ILE A 200 -10.17 12.10 -8.07
CA ILE A 200 -9.79 11.90 -9.47
C ILE A 200 -10.36 10.58 -9.99
N HIS A 201 -10.62 10.51 -11.30
CA HIS A 201 -10.80 9.24 -11.98
C HIS A 201 -9.50 8.74 -12.60
N ILE A 202 -9.35 7.43 -12.64
CA ILE A 202 -8.38 6.73 -13.48
C ILE A 202 -9.17 5.72 -14.30
N THR A 203 -9.01 5.75 -15.64
CA THR A 203 -9.79 4.93 -16.55
C THR A 203 -8.92 4.01 -17.40
N HIS A 204 -9.56 3.06 -18.07
CA HIS A 204 -8.89 2.17 -19.01
C HIS A 204 -8.33 2.89 -20.25
N ALA A 205 -8.73 4.13 -20.49
CA ALA A 205 -8.23 4.91 -21.63
C ALA A 205 -6.73 5.18 -21.51
N THR A 206 -6.25 5.45 -20.30
CA THR A 206 -4.82 5.66 -20.00
C THR A 206 -4.15 4.43 -19.39
N THR A 207 -4.91 3.57 -18.72
CA THR A 207 -4.39 2.44 -17.92
C THR A 207 -5.19 1.15 -18.13
N PRO A 208 -5.26 0.61 -19.36
CA PRO A 208 -6.11 -0.54 -19.66
C PRO A 208 -5.77 -1.79 -18.83
N TRP A 209 -4.55 -1.92 -18.37
CA TRP A 209 -4.08 -3.05 -17.57
C TRP A 209 -4.59 -3.10 -16.12
N CYS A 210 -5.33 -2.10 -15.66
CA CYS A 210 -5.95 -2.07 -14.33
C CYS A 210 -7.41 -2.54 -14.32
N ALA A 211 -7.93 -2.99 -15.44
CA ALA A 211 -9.24 -3.60 -15.56
C ALA A 211 -9.11 -5.13 -15.62
N LEU A 212 -10.11 -5.86 -15.10
CA LEU A 212 -10.18 -7.30 -15.27
C LEU A 212 -10.68 -7.63 -16.69
N SER A 213 -9.87 -8.37 -17.45
CA SER A 213 -10.23 -8.78 -18.79
C SER A 213 -11.36 -9.82 -18.81
N GLY A 214 -12.23 -9.74 -19.81
CA GLY A 214 -13.17 -10.78 -20.17
C GLY A 214 -14.47 -10.84 -19.37
N LYS A 215 -14.80 -9.86 -18.50
CA LYS A 215 -16.03 -9.85 -17.70
C LYS A 215 -16.76 -8.52 -17.70
N ALA A 216 -16.89 -7.92 -18.90
CA ALA A 216 -17.88 -6.87 -19.06
C ALA A 216 -19.27 -7.42 -18.71
N PRO A 217 -20.16 -6.63 -18.11
CA PRO A 217 -21.56 -6.95 -18.07
C PRO A 217 -22.05 -7.28 -19.47
N LEU A 218 -23.04 -8.15 -19.62
CA LEU A 218 -23.51 -8.83 -20.84
C LEU A 218 -23.82 -7.96 -22.06
N GLU A 219 -23.70 -6.66 -21.97
CA GLU A 219 -23.98 -5.72 -23.03
C GLU A 219 -22.68 -5.29 -23.69
N ALA A 220 -22.41 -5.96 -24.77
CA ALA A 220 -21.61 -5.59 -25.93
C ALA A 220 -20.77 -4.30 -25.83
N PHE A 221 -19.78 -4.29 -25.01
CA PHE A 221 -18.66 -3.42 -25.18
C PHE A 221 -17.48 -4.31 -25.58
N ASP A 222 -16.97 -4.11 -26.81
CA ASP A 222 -15.73 -4.73 -27.23
C ASP A 222 -14.59 -4.17 -26.39
N PHE A 223 -14.43 -4.73 -25.20
CA PHE A 223 -13.27 -4.46 -24.39
C PHE A 223 -12.05 -5.02 -25.10
N PRO A 224 -10.94 -4.29 -25.17
CA PRO A 224 -9.76 -4.77 -25.88
C PRO A 224 -9.40 -6.16 -25.38
N VAL A 225 -9.36 -7.09 -26.31
CA VAL A 225 -9.09 -8.51 -26.10
C VAL A 225 -8.00 -8.75 -25.08
N ALA A 226 -8.32 -9.60 -24.11
CA ALA A 226 -7.41 -10.29 -23.19
C ALA A 226 -6.10 -9.54 -22.89
N PHE A 227 -6.13 -8.67 -21.91
CA PHE A 227 -4.94 -8.04 -21.42
C PHE A 227 -4.15 -9.08 -20.57
N LYS A 228 -3.13 -9.68 -21.15
CA LYS A 228 -2.19 -10.51 -20.39
C LYS A 228 -1.32 -9.60 -19.53
N GLY A 229 -1.68 -9.37 -18.27
CA GLY A 229 -0.91 -8.52 -17.35
C GLY A 229 -1.78 -7.54 -16.59
N GLU A 230 -2.96 -7.98 -16.20
CA GLU A 230 -3.87 -7.25 -15.32
C GLU A 230 -3.16 -6.84 -14.04
N GLN A 231 -3.27 -5.57 -13.69
CA GLN A 231 -2.68 -5.00 -12.50
C GLN A 231 -3.76 -4.43 -11.60
N ALA A 232 -3.69 -4.71 -10.31
CA ALA A 232 -4.61 -4.12 -9.35
C ALA A 232 -4.36 -2.61 -9.18
N ILE A 233 -5.43 -1.88 -8.85
CA ILE A 233 -5.33 -0.60 -8.17
C ILE A 233 -4.67 -0.86 -6.81
N ARG A 234 -3.69 -0.05 -6.44
CA ARG A 234 -2.86 -0.27 -5.26
C ARG A 234 -3.18 0.69 -4.14
N CYS A 235 -3.02 0.23 -2.91
CA CYS A 235 -3.02 1.10 -1.74
C CYS A 235 -1.88 2.10 -1.84
N MET A 236 -2.19 3.39 -1.73
CA MET A 236 -1.21 4.46 -1.96
C MET A 236 -0.23 4.65 -0.80
N ALA A 237 -0.60 4.28 0.42
CA ALA A 237 0.24 4.43 1.60
C ALA A 237 0.00 3.29 2.60
N ASP A 238 0.98 3.02 3.48
CA ASP A 238 0.77 2.08 4.59
C ASP A 238 -0.40 2.55 5.46
N GLY A 239 -1.28 1.63 5.85
CA GLY A 239 -2.47 1.98 6.62
C GLY A 239 -3.30 0.77 7.03
N GLU A 240 -4.58 1.03 7.29
CA GLU A 240 -5.55 0.03 7.73
C GLU A 240 -6.87 0.21 6.98
N VAL A 241 -7.40 -0.89 6.43
CA VAL A 241 -8.77 -0.89 5.90
C VAL A 241 -9.72 -0.79 7.09
N VAL A 242 -10.51 0.28 7.14
CA VAL A 242 -11.45 0.56 8.24
C VAL A 242 -12.90 0.34 7.83
N ALA A 243 -13.20 0.46 6.54
CA ALA A 243 -14.52 0.15 6.00
C ALA A 243 -14.45 -0.29 4.54
N TYR A 244 -15.44 -1.05 4.11
CA TYR A 244 -15.57 -1.48 2.73
C TYR A 244 -17.04 -1.75 2.34
N ARG A 245 -17.29 -1.76 1.05
CA ARG A 245 -18.43 -2.39 0.41
C ARG A 245 -17.94 -3.17 -0.80
N VAL A 246 -18.16 -4.47 -0.81
CA VAL A 246 -17.93 -5.35 -1.96
C VAL A 246 -19.30 -5.76 -2.49
N CYS A 247 -19.68 -5.22 -3.63
CA CYS A 247 -20.90 -5.63 -4.31
C CYS A 247 -20.73 -7.05 -4.86
N LYS A 248 -21.78 -7.87 -4.73
CA LYS A 248 -21.80 -9.21 -5.32
C LYS A 248 -21.67 -9.13 -6.83
N ASP A 249 -22.41 -8.18 -7.43
CA ASP A 249 -22.46 -7.92 -8.87
C ASP A 249 -22.55 -6.43 -9.14
N TYR A 250 -22.52 -6.04 -10.41
CA TYR A 250 -22.76 -4.66 -10.84
C TYR A 250 -24.17 -4.21 -10.44
N LEU A 251 -24.26 -2.98 -9.96
CA LEU A 251 -25.53 -2.31 -9.73
C LEU A 251 -26.07 -1.76 -11.06
N THR A 252 -27.38 -1.61 -11.14
CA THR A 252 -28.05 -1.04 -12.32
C THR A 252 -29.01 0.07 -11.96
N LEU A 253 -29.13 1.07 -12.82
CA LEU A 253 -30.12 2.15 -12.75
C LEU A 253 -30.80 2.30 -14.12
N GLY A 254 -32.10 2.62 -14.09
CA GLY A 254 -32.87 2.87 -15.29
C GLY A 254 -32.42 4.14 -16.01
N TRP A 255 -32.30 4.08 -17.32
CA TRP A 255 -32.00 5.19 -18.23
C TRP A 255 -32.79 5.04 -19.54
N GLU A 256 -32.85 6.09 -20.32
CA GLU A 256 -33.59 6.09 -21.59
C GLU A 256 -33.17 4.96 -22.55
N SER A 257 -31.88 4.67 -22.63
CA SER A 257 -31.30 3.62 -23.49
C SER A 257 -31.35 2.22 -22.90
N GLY A 258 -31.97 2.04 -21.75
CA GLY A 258 -31.95 0.79 -20.94
C GLY A 258 -31.20 0.93 -19.64
N PRO A 259 -31.15 -0.13 -18.81
CA PRO A 259 -30.48 -0.08 -17.52
C PRO A 259 -28.97 0.10 -17.69
N LEU A 260 -28.40 1.07 -16.98
CA LEU A 260 -26.96 1.34 -16.94
C LEU A 260 -26.30 0.65 -15.76
N SER A 261 -25.18 0.01 -16.03
CA SER A 261 -24.40 -0.75 -15.02
C SER A 261 -23.27 0.08 -14.44
N PHE A 262 -23.03 -0.06 -13.14
CA PHE A 262 -21.88 0.51 -12.44
C PHE A 262 -21.55 -0.29 -11.18
N SER A 263 -20.33 -0.13 -10.64
CA SER A 263 -19.98 -0.76 -9.38
C SER A 263 -20.12 0.21 -8.21
N GLY A 264 -20.78 -0.25 -7.14
CA GLY A 264 -20.83 0.44 -5.87
C GLY A 264 -19.75 -0.02 -4.88
N SER A 265 -18.83 -0.90 -5.30
CA SER A 265 -17.76 -1.39 -4.43
C SER A 265 -16.77 -0.29 -4.10
N PHE A 266 -16.37 -0.22 -2.81
CA PHE A 266 -15.36 0.70 -2.34
C PHE A 266 -14.52 0.13 -1.18
N VAL A 267 -13.37 0.72 -0.94
CA VAL A 267 -12.49 0.47 0.21
C VAL A 267 -12.05 1.80 0.80
N LEU A 268 -12.22 1.96 2.11
CA LEU A 268 -11.73 3.10 2.90
C LEU A 268 -10.52 2.67 3.70
N VAL A 269 -9.39 3.36 3.51
CA VAL A 269 -8.14 3.11 4.22
C VAL A 269 -7.77 4.32 5.06
N LYS A 270 -7.47 4.08 6.33
CA LYS A 270 -6.97 5.08 7.27
C LYS A 270 -5.46 5.04 7.31
N HIS A 271 -4.83 6.21 7.32
CA HIS A 271 -3.39 6.39 7.32
C HIS A 271 -2.96 7.35 8.42
N TYR A 272 -1.70 7.24 8.82
CA TYR A 272 -1.06 8.22 9.68
C TYR A 272 0.37 8.48 9.23
N ILE A 273 0.74 9.75 9.16
CA ILE A 273 2.11 10.20 8.87
C ILE A 273 2.58 11.14 9.98
N GLN A 274 3.79 10.95 10.49
CA GLN A 274 4.43 11.84 11.46
C GLN A 274 5.91 11.96 11.13
N PRO A 275 6.31 12.96 10.32
CA PRO A 275 7.70 13.14 9.92
C PRO A 275 8.63 13.54 11.07
N GLY A 276 8.14 14.32 12.03
CA GLY A 276 8.89 14.79 13.18
C GLY A 276 8.65 14.00 14.46
N GLU A 277 9.16 14.48 15.58
CA GLU A 277 9.04 13.80 16.87
C GLU A 277 7.74 14.12 17.61
N LYS A 278 7.20 15.32 17.40
CA LYS A 278 6.01 15.79 18.09
C LYS A 278 4.75 15.48 17.27
N GLU A 279 3.65 15.25 17.96
CA GLU A 279 2.32 15.08 17.35
C GLU A 279 1.93 16.25 16.44
N SER A 280 2.45 17.45 16.72
CA SER A 280 2.23 18.62 15.87
C SER A 280 2.74 18.48 14.42
N SER A 281 3.62 17.51 14.14
CA SER A 281 4.04 17.14 12.80
C SER A 281 3.25 15.94 12.25
N GLY A 282 2.27 15.41 12.99
CA GLY A 282 1.45 14.28 12.60
C GLY A 282 0.23 14.69 11.79
N LEU A 283 -0.27 13.79 10.96
CA LEU A 283 -1.52 13.94 10.21
C LEU A 283 -2.21 12.59 10.04
N HIS A 284 -3.46 12.50 10.47
CA HIS A 284 -4.36 11.44 10.08
C HIS A 284 -5.06 11.80 8.77
N PHE A 285 -5.08 10.85 7.83
CA PHE A 285 -5.80 11.03 6.58
C PHE A 285 -6.37 9.71 6.09
N TYR A 286 -7.27 9.78 5.12
CA TYR A 286 -7.93 8.64 4.52
C TYR A 286 -7.73 8.65 3.02
N THR A 287 -7.59 7.45 2.42
CA THR A 287 -7.79 7.27 0.99
C THR A 287 -8.96 6.33 0.78
N PHE A 288 -9.82 6.65 -0.17
CA PHE A 288 -10.87 5.73 -0.57
C PHE A 288 -10.90 5.56 -2.08
N TYR A 289 -11.22 4.33 -2.45
CA TYR A 289 -11.18 3.83 -3.81
C TYR A 289 -12.56 3.31 -4.13
N MET A 290 -13.23 3.95 -5.08
CA MET A 290 -14.61 3.66 -5.41
C MET A 290 -14.76 3.14 -6.84
N HIS A 291 -15.91 2.55 -7.14
CA HIS A 291 -16.20 1.89 -8.41
C HIS A 291 -15.24 0.74 -8.72
N LEU A 292 -14.73 0.07 -7.69
CA LEU A 292 -13.92 -1.13 -7.86
C LEU A 292 -14.76 -2.28 -8.43
N ALA A 293 -14.11 -3.21 -9.13
CA ALA A 293 -14.77 -4.38 -9.69
C ALA A 293 -15.54 -5.15 -8.60
N PRO A 294 -16.78 -5.60 -8.85
CA PRO A 294 -17.55 -6.37 -7.90
C PRO A 294 -17.00 -7.79 -7.76
N TYR A 295 -17.47 -8.53 -6.75
CA TYR A 295 -17.02 -9.88 -6.48
C TYR A 295 -17.14 -10.82 -7.69
N SER A 296 -18.24 -10.73 -8.44
CA SER A 296 -18.50 -11.56 -9.62
C SER A 296 -17.52 -11.32 -10.79
N ALA A 297 -16.84 -10.18 -10.81
CA ALA A 297 -15.84 -9.89 -11.83
C ALA A 297 -14.54 -10.67 -11.65
N TYR A 298 -14.27 -11.21 -10.46
CA TYR A 298 -13.08 -12.01 -10.20
C TYR A 298 -13.34 -13.49 -10.51
N GLU A 299 -12.33 -14.19 -11.04
CA GLU A 299 -12.46 -15.61 -11.37
C GLU A 299 -12.80 -16.50 -10.16
N SER A 300 -12.32 -16.10 -8.98
CA SER A 300 -12.59 -16.74 -7.71
C SER A 300 -14.09 -16.82 -7.34
N ALA A 301 -14.91 -15.90 -7.85
CA ALA A 301 -16.36 -16.01 -7.68
C ALA A 301 -16.96 -17.27 -8.33
N LYS A 302 -16.25 -17.87 -9.29
CA LYS A 302 -16.70 -19.07 -10.01
C LYS A 302 -16.04 -20.38 -9.55
N LYS A 303 -14.79 -20.32 -9.05
CA LYS A 303 -14.05 -21.47 -8.53
C LYS A 303 -13.01 -20.97 -7.52
N ILE A 304 -13.23 -21.20 -6.25
CA ILE A 304 -12.21 -20.94 -5.23
C ILE A 304 -11.11 -21.98 -5.41
N HIS A 305 -9.94 -21.55 -5.87
CA HIS A 305 -8.74 -22.35 -5.89
C HIS A 305 -7.98 -22.15 -4.58
N TRP A 306 -7.48 -23.24 -4.04
CA TRP A 306 -6.70 -23.24 -2.81
C TRP A 306 -5.32 -23.81 -3.10
N ILE A 307 -4.32 -23.40 -2.34
CA ILE A 307 -2.96 -23.95 -2.41
C ILE A 307 -2.60 -24.56 -1.07
N THR A 308 -2.14 -25.80 -1.09
CA THR A 308 -1.64 -26.50 0.09
C THR A 308 -0.35 -25.83 0.59
N GLN A 309 -0.30 -25.56 1.90
CA GLN A 309 0.88 -24.99 2.56
C GLN A 309 1.82 -26.05 3.12
N ASP A 310 1.31 -27.27 3.25
CA ASP A 310 2.06 -28.44 3.70
C ASP A 310 1.77 -29.63 2.79
N THR A 311 2.60 -30.68 2.86
CA THR A 311 2.33 -31.97 2.23
C THR A 311 1.31 -32.74 3.08
N LEU A 312 0.17 -33.05 2.49
CA LEU A 312 -0.98 -33.68 3.14
C LEU A 312 -1.24 -35.07 2.60
N SER A 313 -1.76 -35.94 3.43
CA SER A 313 -2.27 -37.26 2.93
C SER A 313 -3.58 -37.05 2.18
N GLY A 314 -3.64 -37.54 0.93
CA GLY A 314 -4.86 -37.63 0.15
C GLY A 314 -5.46 -39.04 0.32
N TYR A 315 -6.76 -39.13 0.58
CA TYR A 315 -7.48 -40.36 0.74
C TYR A 315 -8.46 -40.54 -0.41
N SER A 316 -8.61 -41.76 -0.92
CA SER A 316 -9.54 -42.02 -2.02
C SER A 316 -10.98 -41.79 -1.58
N GLU A 317 -11.81 -41.29 -2.49
CA GLU A 317 -13.24 -41.09 -2.23
C GLU A 317 -13.95 -42.39 -1.91
N ALA A 318 -13.61 -43.49 -2.62
CA ALA A 318 -14.21 -44.80 -2.40
C ALA A 318 -13.85 -45.35 -1.03
N ASP A 319 -12.60 -45.31 -0.62
CA ASP A 319 -12.14 -45.84 0.67
C ASP A 319 -12.67 -45.00 1.85
N TRP A 320 -12.88 -43.70 1.64
CA TRP A 320 -13.46 -42.81 2.65
C TRP A 320 -14.95 -43.13 2.91
N LEU A 321 -15.71 -43.42 1.86
CA LEU A 321 -17.13 -43.73 1.96
C LEU A 321 -17.46 -45.03 2.71
N ILE A 322 -16.56 -45.99 2.71
CA ILE A 322 -16.76 -47.26 3.41
C ILE A 322 -16.27 -47.25 4.86
N MET A 323 -15.71 -46.16 5.30
CA MET A 323 -15.12 -46.00 6.63
C MET A 323 -16.19 -45.73 7.70
N ASP A 324 -16.06 -46.37 8.85
CA ASP A 324 -16.88 -46.06 10.02
C ASP A 324 -16.38 -44.78 10.70
N LEU A 325 -17.02 -43.68 10.37
CA LEU A 325 -16.68 -42.33 10.90
C LEU A 325 -16.94 -42.19 12.41
N SER A 326 -17.58 -43.15 13.06
CA SER A 326 -17.79 -43.16 14.50
C SER A 326 -16.52 -43.53 15.29
N ARG A 327 -15.52 -44.09 14.64
CA ARG A 327 -14.24 -44.46 15.24
C ARG A 327 -13.19 -43.38 14.93
N SER A 328 -12.77 -42.63 15.94
CA SER A 328 -11.85 -41.47 15.83
C SER A 328 -10.42 -41.84 15.39
N ASP A 329 -10.06 -43.10 15.39
CA ASP A 329 -8.71 -43.63 15.19
C ASP A 329 -8.48 -44.29 13.84
N GLN A 330 -9.54 -44.61 13.09
CA GLN A 330 -9.45 -45.31 11.81
C GLN A 330 -9.41 -44.30 10.63
N ARG A 331 -8.41 -44.42 9.79
CA ARG A 331 -8.30 -43.70 8.51
C ARG A 331 -8.03 -44.73 7.41
N PRO A 332 -8.53 -44.50 6.19
CA PRO A 332 -8.16 -45.33 5.05
C PRO A 332 -6.66 -45.22 4.76
N ALA A 333 -6.14 -46.16 4.00
CA ALA A 333 -4.79 -46.05 3.47
C ALA A 333 -4.69 -44.80 2.59
N SER A 334 -3.59 -44.07 2.69
CA SER A 334 -3.38 -42.90 1.85
C SER A 334 -3.25 -43.31 0.37
N ALA A 335 -4.04 -42.70 -0.49
CA ALA A 335 -3.95 -42.87 -1.94
C ALA A 335 -2.70 -42.21 -2.52
N GLY A 336 -2.13 -41.28 -1.81
CA GLY A 336 -0.92 -40.52 -2.18
C GLY A 336 -0.79 -39.24 -1.37
N ASN A 337 0.28 -38.50 -1.63
CA ASN A 337 0.49 -37.21 -0.99
C ASN A 337 0.03 -36.08 -1.90
N VAL A 338 -0.71 -35.12 -1.33
CA VAL A 338 -0.95 -33.81 -1.90
C VAL A 338 0.19 -32.90 -1.42
N ASN A 339 1.17 -32.67 -2.27
CA ASN A 339 2.39 -31.97 -1.92
C ASN A 339 2.13 -30.49 -1.63
N LYS A 340 2.99 -29.87 -0.83
CA LYS A 340 3.01 -28.43 -0.64
C LYS A 340 3.02 -27.71 -1.98
N GLY A 341 2.20 -26.66 -2.12
CA GLY A 341 2.06 -25.87 -3.36
C GLY A 341 1.09 -26.45 -4.39
N THR A 342 0.42 -27.59 -4.10
CA THR A 342 -0.56 -28.18 -5.02
C THR A 342 -1.83 -27.33 -5.04
N PRO A 343 -2.27 -26.81 -6.21
CA PRO A 343 -3.55 -26.12 -6.33
C PRO A 343 -4.70 -27.14 -6.28
N VAL A 344 -5.71 -26.83 -5.46
CA VAL A 344 -6.89 -27.69 -5.28
C VAL A 344 -8.17 -26.87 -5.30
N THR A 345 -9.29 -27.47 -5.64
CA THR A 345 -10.61 -26.84 -5.65
C THR A 345 -11.59 -27.65 -4.82
N TRP A 346 -12.34 -27.01 -3.93
CA TRP A 346 -13.56 -27.57 -3.33
C TRP A 346 -14.56 -26.45 -3.08
N ASP A 347 -15.84 -26.79 -3.02
CA ASP A 347 -16.90 -25.86 -2.68
C ASP A 347 -17.13 -25.89 -1.17
N ALA A 348 -16.65 -24.88 -0.46
CA ALA A 348 -16.79 -24.77 0.99
C ALA A 348 -18.24 -24.54 1.44
N SER A 349 -19.14 -24.13 0.53
CA SER A 349 -20.56 -23.96 0.82
C SER A 349 -21.32 -25.31 0.80
N ASN A 350 -20.75 -26.32 0.17
CA ASN A 350 -21.34 -27.65 0.06
C ASN A 350 -20.89 -28.54 1.23
N THR A 351 -21.72 -28.62 2.26
CA THR A 351 -21.44 -29.42 3.48
C THR A 351 -21.22 -30.90 3.20
N SER A 352 -21.74 -31.45 2.08
CA SER A 352 -21.50 -32.87 1.70
C SER A 352 -20.05 -33.14 1.30
N LEU A 353 -19.29 -32.12 0.96
CA LEU A 353 -17.86 -32.18 0.64
C LEU A 353 -16.96 -31.94 1.87
N THR A 354 -17.55 -31.92 3.07
CA THR A 354 -16.83 -31.67 4.32
C THR A 354 -17.18 -32.74 5.33
N ALA A 355 -16.20 -33.28 6.02
CA ALA A 355 -16.36 -34.28 7.07
C ALA A 355 -15.50 -33.90 8.29
N THR A 356 -16.02 -34.12 9.50
CA THR A 356 -15.27 -33.96 10.75
C THR A 356 -14.97 -35.33 11.34
N GLN A 357 -13.68 -35.61 11.56
CA GLN A 357 -13.23 -36.87 12.16
C GLN A 357 -12.14 -36.59 13.20
N GLY A 358 -12.32 -37.12 14.40
CA GLY A 358 -11.39 -36.89 15.51
C GLY A 358 -11.16 -35.41 15.84
N GLY A 359 -12.20 -34.59 15.69
CA GLY A 359 -12.10 -33.12 15.91
C GLY A 359 -11.35 -32.34 14.81
N ARG A 360 -11.02 -32.97 13.69
CA ARG A 360 -10.34 -32.36 12.55
C ARG A 360 -11.25 -32.37 11.32
N THR A 361 -11.15 -31.30 10.53
CA THR A 361 -11.97 -31.11 9.32
C THR A 361 -11.25 -31.63 8.08
N TYR A 362 -11.95 -32.48 7.32
CA TYR A 362 -11.51 -32.98 6.03
C TYR A 362 -12.46 -32.50 4.94
N VAL A 363 -11.90 -32.25 3.76
CA VAL A 363 -12.69 -31.84 2.58
C VAL A 363 -12.39 -32.76 1.41
N LEU A 364 -13.41 -32.98 0.57
CA LEU A 364 -13.24 -33.62 -0.70
C LEU A 364 -12.86 -32.61 -1.76
N ALA A 365 -11.57 -32.52 -2.06
CA ALA A 365 -11.00 -31.56 -2.98
C ALA A 365 -10.60 -32.19 -4.32
N THR A 366 -10.73 -31.44 -5.40
CA THR A 366 -10.22 -31.80 -6.73
C THR A 366 -8.84 -31.21 -6.91
N LEU A 367 -7.85 -32.01 -7.30
CA LEU A 367 -6.51 -31.52 -7.61
C LEU A 367 -6.51 -30.80 -8.97
N ASN A 368 -5.91 -29.62 -9.02
CA ASN A 368 -5.77 -28.85 -10.27
C ASN A 368 -4.39 -29.03 -10.93
N ALA A 369 -3.50 -29.80 -10.31
CA ALA A 369 -2.21 -30.20 -10.84
C ALA A 369 -1.83 -31.60 -10.35
N ASP A 370 -0.89 -32.25 -11.03
CA ASP A 370 -0.31 -33.53 -10.61
C ASP A 370 0.44 -33.35 -9.28
N SER A 371 0.28 -34.31 -8.37
CA SER A 371 0.94 -34.32 -7.06
C SER A 371 1.38 -35.72 -6.66
N GLY A 372 2.63 -36.04 -6.88
CA GLY A 372 3.17 -37.37 -6.64
C GLY A 372 2.47 -38.45 -7.48
N LYS A 373 1.79 -39.39 -6.80
CA LYS A 373 1.00 -40.47 -7.46
C LYS A 373 -0.40 -39.99 -7.88
N LEU A 374 -0.85 -38.86 -7.34
CA LEU A 374 -2.19 -38.31 -7.61
C LEU A 374 -2.14 -37.46 -8.87
N LYS A 375 -3.22 -37.51 -9.66
CA LYS A 375 -3.31 -36.81 -10.95
C LYS A 375 -4.23 -35.58 -10.90
N SER A 376 -3.95 -34.60 -11.74
CA SER A 376 -4.85 -33.47 -11.96
C SER A 376 -6.24 -33.96 -12.34
N GLY A 377 -7.27 -33.35 -11.77
CA GLY A 377 -8.67 -33.75 -11.92
C GLY A 377 -9.12 -34.85 -10.95
N GLN A 378 -8.22 -35.51 -10.22
CA GLN A 378 -8.55 -36.52 -9.22
C GLN A 378 -9.13 -35.86 -7.97
N ARG A 379 -10.18 -36.47 -7.41
CA ARG A 379 -10.77 -36.04 -6.13
C ARG A 379 -10.18 -36.85 -4.99
N VAL A 380 -9.84 -36.16 -3.90
CA VAL A 380 -9.30 -36.82 -2.70
C VAL A 380 -9.84 -36.11 -1.45
N TRP A 381 -10.09 -36.88 -0.42
CA TRP A 381 -10.30 -36.36 0.92
C TRP A 381 -8.95 -35.95 1.50
N MET A 382 -8.87 -34.75 2.03
CA MET A 382 -7.66 -34.22 2.63
C MET A 382 -7.98 -33.36 3.85
N LEU A 383 -7.07 -33.33 4.81
CA LEU A 383 -7.20 -32.50 5.99
C LEU A 383 -7.12 -31.03 5.60
N VAL A 384 -8.03 -30.23 6.13
CA VAL A 384 -7.96 -28.78 6.01
C VAL A 384 -8.04 -28.12 7.38
N ASP A 385 -7.11 -27.22 7.62
CA ASP A 385 -7.10 -26.27 8.73
C ASP A 385 -6.43 -24.98 8.28
N ASN A 386 -6.44 -23.97 9.13
CA ASN A 386 -5.97 -22.61 8.80
C ASN A 386 -4.49 -22.52 8.43
N ASN A 387 -3.70 -23.56 8.70
CA ASN A 387 -2.27 -23.55 8.50
C ASN A 387 -1.87 -24.33 7.22
N ASN A 388 -2.65 -25.34 6.82
CA ASN A 388 -2.25 -26.26 5.77
C ASN A 388 -2.82 -25.93 4.39
N ILE A 389 -3.72 -24.94 4.30
CA ILE A 389 -4.31 -24.49 3.05
C ILE A 389 -4.54 -22.98 3.05
N LYS A 390 -4.32 -22.34 1.91
CA LYS A 390 -4.59 -20.92 1.69
C LYS A 390 -5.28 -20.70 0.35
N PRO A 391 -6.07 -19.64 0.18
CA PRO A 391 -6.55 -19.24 -1.14
C PRO A 391 -5.39 -19.09 -2.12
N ALA A 392 -5.58 -19.52 -3.36
CA ALA A 392 -4.56 -19.36 -4.40
C ALA A 392 -4.33 -17.86 -4.69
N PRO A 393 -3.08 -17.43 -4.93
CA PRO A 393 -2.81 -16.07 -5.40
C PRO A 393 -3.60 -15.78 -6.68
N GLY A 394 -4.29 -14.63 -6.73
CA GLY A 394 -5.09 -14.22 -7.89
C GLY A 394 -6.61 -14.39 -7.74
N SER A 395 -7.09 -14.86 -6.59
CA SER A 395 -8.53 -15.00 -6.32
C SER A 395 -9.22 -13.71 -5.85
N GLY A 396 -8.54 -12.58 -5.88
CA GLY A 396 -9.04 -11.27 -5.43
C GLY A 396 -7.95 -10.45 -4.74
N PRO A 397 -8.26 -9.25 -4.25
CA PRO A 397 -7.34 -8.45 -3.45
C PRO A 397 -6.94 -9.19 -2.16
N GLY A 398 -5.65 -9.13 -1.78
CA GLY A 398 -5.13 -9.89 -0.63
C GLY A 398 -5.77 -9.55 0.72
N TRP A 399 -6.34 -8.34 0.88
CA TRP A 399 -7.06 -7.98 2.10
C TRP A 399 -8.37 -8.78 2.28
N TRP A 400 -8.93 -9.40 1.22
CA TRP A 400 -10.08 -10.31 1.34
C TRP A 400 -9.74 -11.56 2.14
N ASP A 401 -8.49 -11.99 2.13
CA ASP A 401 -8.04 -13.17 2.87
C ASP A 401 -8.24 -13.03 4.39
N TYR A 402 -8.19 -11.79 4.91
CA TYR A 402 -8.48 -11.50 6.32
C TYR A 402 -9.96 -11.67 6.68
N LEU A 403 -10.85 -11.67 5.67
CA LEU A 403 -12.30 -11.79 5.81
C LEU A 403 -12.82 -13.15 5.33
N ALA A 404 -11.92 -14.05 4.92
CA ALA A 404 -12.29 -15.41 4.54
C ALA A 404 -12.48 -16.30 5.78
N PRO A 405 -13.46 -17.22 5.80
CA PRO A 405 -13.60 -18.18 6.90
C PRO A 405 -12.28 -18.91 7.18
N PRO A 406 -11.89 -19.09 8.45
CA PRO A 406 -12.64 -18.87 9.69
C PRO A 406 -12.39 -17.51 10.36
N ALA A 407 -12.27 -16.43 9.62
CA ALA A 407 -12.10 -15.08 10.18
C ALA A 407 -13.21 -14.77 11.19
N LYS A 408 -12.88 -13.97 12.21
CA LYS A 408 -13.85 -13.48 13.20
C LYS A 408 -14.94 -12.62 12.54
N GLU A 409 -14.55 -11.82 11.58
CA GLU A 409 -15.44 -11.05 10.72
C GLU A 409 -15.33 -11.62 9.30
N VAL A 410 -16.39 -12.27 8.83
CA VAL A 410 -16.47 -12.83 7.47
C VAL A 410 -16.97 -11.74 6.53
N MET A 411 -16.46 -11.74 5.29
CA MET A 411 -16.90 -10.79 4.26
C MET A 411 -18.40 -10.81 4.06
N VAL A 412 -19.01 -9.64 4.12
CA VAL A 412 -20.42 -9.41 3.81
C VAL A 412 -20.51 -8.67 2.49
N LEU A 413 -21.24 -9.23 1.52
CA LEU A 413 -21.47 -8.60 0.22
C LEU A 413 -22.66 -7.63 0.26
N ASP A 414 -22.67 -6.68 -0.67
CA ASP A 414 -23.74 -5.71 -0.94
C ASP A 414 -24.06 -4.74 0.21
N LYS A 415 -23.23 -4.69 1.23
CA LYS A 415 -23.42 -3.79 2.39
C LYS A 415 -22.16 -3.00 2.67
N THR A 416 -22.32 -1.79 3.18
CA THR A 416 -21.24 -1.05 3.84
C THR A 416 -20.92 -1.73 5.16
N VAL A 417 -19.67 -2.13 5.32
CA VAL A 417 -19.14 -2.76 6.54
C VAL A 417 -18.15 -1.81 7.19
N SER A 418 -18.43 -1.40 8.41
CA SER A 418 -17.52 -0.67 9.29
C SER A 418 -16.80 -1.70 10.16
N LEU A 419 -15.51 -1.86 9.99
CA LEU A 419 -14.74 -2.90 10.67
C LEU A 419 -14.50 -2.56 12.14
N SER A 420 -14.84 -3.49 13.03
CA SER A 420 -14.52 -3.36 14.45
C SER A 420 -13.03 -3.60 14.73
N SER A 421 -12.36 -4.33 13.85
CA SER A 421 -10.93 -4.59 13.87
C SER A 421 -10.35 -4.22 12.51
N PRO A 422 -9.72 -3.05 12.37
CA PRO A 422 -9.11 -2.62 11.11
C PRO A 422 -8.12 -3.65 10.55
N LEU A 423 -8.07 -3.79 9.22
CA LEU A 423 -7.21 -4.75 8.54
C LEU A 423 -5.93 -4.06 8.07
N PRO A 424 -4.73 -4.56 8.43
CA PRO A 424 -3.50 -3.95 7.99
C PRO A 424 -3.32 -4.09 6.48
N ILE A 425 -2.93 -3.00 5.82
CA ILE A 425 -2.62 -2.97 4.40
C ILE A 425 -1.34 -2.15 4.16
N LYS A 426 -0.52 -2.58 3.22
CA LYS A 426 0.73 -1.91 2.89
C LYS A 426 0.62 -1.11 1.60
N ALA A 427 1.44 -0.07 1.50
CA ALA A 427 1.63 0.65 0.24
C ALA A 427 2.08 -0.31 -0.87
N GLY A 428 1.30 -0.35 -1.94
CA GLY A 428 1.51 -1.26 -3.08
C GLY A 428 0.65 -2.53 -3.06
N ASP A 429 -0.01 -2.85 -1.94
CA ASP A 429 -0.94 -3.97 -1.89
C ASP A 429 -2.17 -3.71 -2.77
N ALA A 430 -2.71 -4.77 -3.36
CA ALA A 430 -3.88 -4.70 -4.21
C ALA A 430 -5.12 -4.28 -3.41
N ILE A 431 -5.76 -3.19 -3.81
CA ILE A 431 -7.08 -2.75 -3.30
C ILE A 431 -8.21 -3.43 -4.08
N GLY A 432 -8.06 -3.57 -5.37
CA GLY A 432 -9.04 -4.11 -6.31
C GLY A 432 -8.65 -3.77 -7.74
N HIS A 433 -9.56 -3.97 -8.68
CA HIS A 433 -9.39 -3.57 -10.08
C HIS A 433 -10.46 -2.53 -10.46
N MET A 434 -10.25 -1.81 -11.56
CA MET A 434 -11.26 -0.90 -12.07
C MET A 434 -12.56 -1.64 -12.39
N GLY A 435 -13.70 -1.10 -11.93
CA GLY A 435 -15.01 -1.62 -12.27
C GLY A 435 -15.54 -1.03 -13.58
N TYR A 436 -16.44 -1.76 -14.23
CA TYR A 436 -17.17 -1.25 -15.37
C TYR A 436 -18.18 -0.19 -14.95
N TYR A 437 -18.29 0.87 -15.74
CA TYR A 437 -19.13 2.02 -15.46
C TYR A 437 -19.78 2.53 -16.72
N GLN A 438 -21.11 2.55 -16.75
CA GLN A 438 -21.90 3.20 -17.78
C GLN A 438 -22.44 4.51 -17.21
N ALA A 439 -21.98 5.63 -17.76
CA ALA A 439 -22.45 6.96 -17.40
C ALA A 439 -23.59 7.38 -18.32
N PRO A 440 -24.68 7.96 -17.81
CA PRO A 440 -25.75 8.48 -18.65
C PRO A 440 -25.25 9.60 -19.55
N LYS A 441 -25.84 9.69 -20.73
CA LYS A 441 -25.65 10.73 -21.74
C LYS A 441 -26.93 10.91 -22.51
N ASP A 442 -27.23 12.14 -22.93
CA ASP A 442 -28.41 12.41 -23.76
C ASP A 442 -28.41 11.54 -25.01
N GLY A 443 -29.47 10.79 -25.20
CA GLY A 443 -29.62 9.85 -26.30
C GLY A 443 -28.81 8.57 -26.21
N GLY A 444 -28.23 8.23 -25.03
CA GLY A 444 -27.45 7.01 -24.87
C GLY A 444 -26.65 6.94 -23.57
N TYR A 445 -25.47 6.39 -23.64
CA TYR A 445 -24.53 6.31 -22.49
C TYR A 445 -23.07 6.28 -22.96
N GLU A 446 -22.17 6.59 -22.06
CA GLU A 446 -20.74 6.36 -22.22
C GLU A 446 -20.32 5.19 -21.32
N ALA A 447 -19.46 4.30 -21.83
CA ALA A 447 -18.99 3.15 -21.06
C ALA A 447 -17.47 3.16 -20.91
N ARG A 448 -17.00 2.78 -19.72
CA ARG A 448 -15.58 2.69 -19.39
C ARG A 448 -15.34 1.80 -18.19
N TYR A 449 -14.11 1.36 -18.01
CA TYR A 449 -13.63 0.90 -16.71
C TYR A 449 -12.97 2.06 -16.01
N GLN A 450 -13.29 2.24 -14.72
CA GLN A 450 -12.76 3.34 -13.93
C GLN A 450 -12.61 2.95 -12.45
N VAL A 451 -11.76 3.69 -11.78
CA VAL A 451 -11.74 3.85 -10.33
C VAL A 451 -11.82 5.33 -10.00
N HIS A 452 -12.56 5.70 -8.96
CA HIS A 452 -12.55 7.02 -8.34
C HIS A 452 -11.73 6.94 -7.07
N ILE A 453 -10.74 7.84 -6.93
CA ILE A 453 -9.83 7.87 -5.78
C ILE A 453 -9.91 9.24 -5.12
N GLU A 454 -10.13 9.26 -3.80
CA GLU A 454 -10.01 10.47 -2.99
C GLU A 454 -8.95 10.33 -1.89
N CYS A 455 -8.38 11.46 -1.50
CA CYS A 455 -7.56 11.61 -0.32
C CYS A 455 -8.17 12.70 0.56
N THR A 456 -8.52 12.35 1.80
CA THR A 456 -9.25 13.26 2.69
C THR A 456 -8.70 13.26 4.10
N SER A 457 -9.03 14.30 4.89
CA SER A 457 -8.68 14.38 6.31
C SER A 457 -9.78 15.08 7.11
N MET A 458 -9.92 14.64 8.36
CA MET A 458 -10.70 15.34 9.38
C MET A 458 -9.79 15.94 10.48
N ASP A 459 -8.49 15.82 10.31
CA ASP A 459 -7.51 16.19 11.32
C ASP A 459 -7.39 17.74 11.40
N ASP A 460 -7.67 18.30 12.56
CA ASP A 460 -7.53 19.73 12.82
C ASP A 460 -6.07 20.20 12.75
N ASN A 461 -5.10 19.27 12.75
CA ASN A 461 -3.69 19.58 12.65
C ASN A 461 -3.22 19.78 11.19
N LEU A 462 -4.11 19.60 10.19
CA LEU A 462 -3.72 19.66 8.76
C LEU A 462 -3.00 20.98 8.41
N GLU A 463 -3.57 22.12 8.74
CA GLU A 463 -2.97 23.43 8.40
C GLU A 463 -1.59 23.61 9.03
N LYS A 464 -1.43 23.16 10.27
CA LYS A 464 -0.15 23.18 10.97
C LYS A 464 0.85 22.19 10.36
N PHE A 465 0.40 20.99 10.00
CA PHE A 465 1.20 19.99 9.30
C PHE A 465 1.83 20.54 8.02
N LEU A 466 1.07 21.30 7.21
CA LEU A 466 1.54 21.91 5.96
C LEU A 466 2.72 22.89 6.18
N THR A 467 2.84 23.48 7.37
CA THR A 467 3.89 24.48 7.68
C THR A 467 5.23 23.86 8.06
N ASN A 468 5.32 22.52 8.20
CA ASN A 468 6.51 21.82 8.69
C ASN A 468 6.99 22.37 10.05
N PRO A 469 6.21 22.30 11.12
CA PRO A 469 6.46 23.01 12.38
C PRO A 469 7.75 22.58 13.08
N GLU A 470 8.25 21.40 12.79
CA GLU A 470 9.51 20.87 13.34
C GLU A 470 10.69 20.97 12.37
N LYS A 471 10.51 21.64 11.23
CA LYS A 471 11.55 21.84 10.21
C LYS A 471 12.22 20.52 9.76
N VAL A 472 11.41 19.49 9.64
CA VAL A 472 11.87 18.14 9.23
C VAL A 472 12.45 18.21 7.82
N GLY A 473 13.63 17.60 7.64
CA GLY A 473 14.30 17.57 6.34
C GLY A 473 15.01 18.86 5.91
N GLU A 474 15.00 19.93 6.71
CA GLU A 474 15.68 21.21 6.40
C GLU A 474 17.18 21.04 6.12
N LYS A 475 17.83 20.08 6.82
CA LYS A 475 19.26 19.76 6.58
C LYS A 475 19.51 18.94 5.32
N ASN A 476 18.46 18.34 4.74
CA ASN A 476 18.51 17.53 3.52
C ASN A 476 17.43 18.00 2.56
N PRO A 477 17.52 19.23 2.03
CA PRO A 477 16.50 19.78 1.15
C PRO A 477 16.41 19.01 -0.16
N LEU A 478 15.21 18.90 -0.70
CA LEU A 478 14.93 18.19 -1.95
C LEU A 478 14.51 19.14 -3.09
N TRP A 479 14.17 20.38 -2.74
CA TRP A 479 13.64 21.35 -3.69
C TRP A 479 14.38 22.66 -3.64
N LEU A 480 14.48 23.29 -4.79
CA LEU A 480 14.94 24.66 -4.96
C LEU A 480 13.75 25.48 -5.46
N LYS A 481 13.37 26.50 -4.68
CA LYS A 481 12.29 27.44 -5.03
C LYS A 481 12.90 28.81 -5.30
N TYR A 482 12.52 29.44 -6.40
CA TYR A 482 12.88 30.81 -6.73
C TYR A 482 11.63 31.63 -7.06
N SER A 483 11.72 32.93 -6.78
CA SER A 483 10.65 33.92 -7.00
C SER A 483 10.83 34.67 -8.32
N PRO A 484 9.79 35.33 -8.88
CA PRO A 484 9.94 36.26 -9.99
C PRO A 484 10.85 37.43 -9.64
N GLY A 485 11.57 37.96 -10.63
CA GLY A 485 12.44 39.14 -10.45
C GLY A 485 13.86 38.81 -9.93
N LEU A 486 14.21 37.53 -9.74
CA LEU A 486 15.55 37.13 -9.34
C LEU A 486 16.53 37.33 -10.52
N ALA A 487 17.62 38.07 -10.29
CA ALA A 487 18.61 38.36 -11.33
C ALA A 487 19.25 37.09 -11.89
N LEU A 488 19.33 36.98 -13.19
CA LEU A 488 19.92 35.86 -13.92
C LEU A 488 21.37 36.16 -14.35
N TYR A 489 22.19 35.12 -14.34
CA TYR A 489 23.60 35.17 -14.72
C TYR A 489 23.84 34.30 -15.95
N THR A 490 24.76 34.73 -16.79
CA THR A 490 25.26 34.00 -17.95
C THR A 490 26.68 33.51 -17.73
N LYS A 491 27.02 32.32 -18.26
CA LYS A 491 28.35 31.74 -18.16
C LYS A 491 29.14 32.03 -19.43
N ASP A 492 30.32 32.63 -19.30
CA ASP A 492 31.35 32.65 -20.34
C ASP A 492 32.01 31.27 -20.34
N VAL A 493 31.69 30.45 -21.34
CA VAL A 493 32.18 29.07 -21.43
C VAL A 493 33.69 29.01 -21.59
N ALA A 494 34.30 29.95 -22.32
CA ALA A 494 35.74 29.99 -22.58
C ALA A 494 36.52 30.31 -21.30
N LYS A 495 36.08 31.31 -20.54
CA LYS A 495 36.73 31.75 -19.30
C LYS A 495 36.29 30.95 -18.08
N GLY A 496 35.10 30.32 -18.12
CA GLY A 496 34.50 29.69 -16.99
C GLY A 496 34.08 30.65 -15.88
N THR A 497 33.73 31.87 -16.24
CA THR A 497 33.30 32.93 -15.33
C THR A 497 31.82 33.24 -15.54
N PHE A 498 31.17 33.86 -14.51
CA PHE A 498 29.78 34.23 -14.57
C PHE A 498 29.63 35.76 -14.50
N SER A 499 28.70 36.28 -15.29
CA SER A 499 28.36 37.71 -15.27
C SER A 499 26.86 37.90 -15.11
N LYS A 500 26.47 38.94 -14.35
CA LYS A 500 25.07 39.30 -14.17
C LYS A 500 24.48 39.77 -15.51
N GLY A 501 23.41 39.13 -15.94
CA GLY A 501 22.63 39.50 -17.12
C GLY A 501 21.68 40.65 -16.86
N SER A 502 21.03 41.12 -17.93
CA SER A 502 19.97 42.13 -17.88
C SER A 502 18.59 41.55 -17.61
N THR A 503 18.48 40.22 -17.56
CA THR A 503 17.23 39.52 -17.37
C THR A 503 17.06 39.03 -15.95
N SER A 504 15.81 38.76 -15.57
CA SER A 504 15.43 38.14 -14.30
C SER A 504 14.42 37.01 -14.52
N THR A 505 14.22 36.19 -13.50
CA THR A 505 13.19 35.14 -13.50
C THR A 505 11.81 35.75 -13.74
N THR A 506 10.99 35.07 -14.55
CA THR A 506 9.67 35.58 -14.96
C THR A 506 8.52 35.05 -14.14
N ARG A 507 8.73 33.95 -13.43
CA ARG A 507 7.72 33.26 -12.64
C ARG A 507 8.35 32.60 -11.41
N THR A 508 7.48 32.20 -10.46
CA THR A 508 7.91 31.29 -9.40
C THR A 508 8.25 29.92 -10.01
N GLY A 509 9.41 29.40 -9.69
CA GLY A 509 9.81 28.05 -10.08
C GLY A 509 10.15 27.21 -8.87
N ILE A 510 9.75 25.94 -8.92
CA ILE A 510 10.07 24.91 -7.93
C ILE A 510 10.72 23.75 -8.68
N LEU A 511 11.99 23.52 -8.44
CA LEU A 511 12.78 22.51 -9.14
C LEU A 511 13.25 21.43 -8.17
N PRO A 512 13.24 20.14 -8.58
CA PRO A 512 13.95 19.12 -7.85
C PRO A 512 15.42 19.46 -7.76
N LEU A 513 16.00 19.47 -6.56
CA LEU A 513 17.40 19.83 -6.37
C LEU A 513 18.35 18.88 -7.10
N SER A 514 17.95 17.61 -7.27
CA SER A 514 18.68 16.62 -8.07
C SER A 514 18.81 16.96 -9.55
N LYS A 515 17.89 17.77 -10.09
CA LYS A 515 17.91 18.25 -11.48
C LYS A 515 18.64 19.60 -11.64
N VAL A 516 19.13 20.18 -10.55
CA VAL A 516 19.84 21.46 -10.54
C VAL A 516 21.34 21.21 -10.55
N THR A 517 22.00 21.63 -11.61
CA THR A 517 23.47 21.53 -11.74
C THR A 517 24.13 22.68 -10.99
N THR A 518 25.15 22.38 -10.21
CA THR A 518 26.02 23.40 -9.58
C THR A 518 27.29 23.56 -10.39
N GLU A 519 27.64 24.80 -10.68
CA GLU A 519 28.89 25.16 -11.36
C GLU A 519 29.63 26.26 -10.58
N THR A 520 30.94 26.25 -10.64
CA THR A 520 31.80 27.16 -9.89
C THR A 520 32.49 28.17 -10.83
N ASP A 521 32.39 29.45 -10.51
CA ASP A 521 33.15 30.49 -11.19
C ASP A 521 34.66 30.30 -10.96
N LYS A 522 35.42 30.25 -12.04
CA LYS A 522 36.88 29.98 -11.96
C LYS A 522 37.65 31.10 -11.28
N SER A 523 37.19 32.36 -11.38
CA SER A 523 37.87 33.52 -10.83
C SER A 523 37.48 33.81 -9.38
N THR A 524 36.18 33.85 -9.08
CA THR A 524 35.64 34.23 -7.78
C THR A 524 35.42 33.05 -6.82
N LYS A 525 35.42 31.82 -7.32
CA LYS A 525 35.06 30.58 -6.58
C LYS A 525 33.60 30.52 -6.10
N GLN A 526 32.79 31.49 -6.51
CA GLN A 526 31.33 31.46 -6.24
C GLN A 526 30.67 30.30 -6.96
N GLU A 527 29.84 29.54 -6.26
CA GLU A 527 29.01 28.51 -6.86
C GLU A 527 27.70 29.12 -7.39
N TYR A 528 27.23 28.55 -8.52
CA TYR A 528 26.01 28.93 -9.20
C TYR A 528 25.14 27.72 -9.46
N TRP A 529 23.83 27.87 -9.31
CA TRP A 529 22.85 26.89 -9.73
C TRP A 529 22.33 27.20 -11.13
N GLN A 530 22.32 26.21 -12.00
CA GLN A 530 21.70 26.32 -13.31
C GLN A 530 20.18 26.11 -13.21
N LEU A 531 19.43 27.15 -13.59
CA LEU A 531 17.97 27.09 -13.73
C LEU A 531 17.65 26.76 -15.18
N ARG A 532 17.45 25.47 -15.49
CA ARG A 532 17.18 24.99 -16.86
C ARG A 532 15.96 25.64 -17.52
N PRO A 533 14.80 25.85 -16.82
CA PRO A 533 13.66 26.54 -17.43
C PRO A 533 13.97 27.96 -17.89
N GLU A 534 14.87 28.64 -17.19
CA GLU A 534 15.30 30.00 -17.50
C GLU A 534 16.54 30.04 -18.43
N ASN A 535 17.14 28.89 -18.70
CA ASN A 535 18.40 28.72 -19.42
C ASN A 535 19.53 29.67 -18.92
N ALA A 536 19.62 29.85 -17.62
CA ALA A 536 20.49 30.81 -16.95
C ALA A 536 20.94 30.28 -15.58
N TYR A 537 21.72 31.09 -14.86
CA TYR A 537 22.30 30.73 -13.58
C TYR A 537 21.92 31.74 -12.48
N VAL A 538 21.90 31.26 -11.23
CA VAL A 538 21.73 32.10 -10.03
C VAL A 538 22.78 31.75 -8.98
N PRO A 539 23.28 32.73 -8.21
CA PRO A 539 24.28 32.45 -7.18
C PRO A 539 23.75 31.51 -6.08
N LYS A 540 24.58 30.61 -5.64
CA LYS A 540 24.29 29.73 -4.50
C LYS A 540 24.68 30.44 -3.20
N GLY A 541 23.90 30.23 -2.13
CA GLY A 541 24.20 30.76 -0.81
C GLY A 541 23.60 32.14 -0.51
N GLN A 542 22.72 32.63 -1.36
CA GLN A 542 21.88 33.80 -1.10
C GLN A 542 20.54 33.40 -0.46
N ALA A 543 19.75 34.36 0.02
CA ALA A 543 18.43 34.15 0.62
C ALA A 543 17.43 33.58 -0.42
N GLU A 544 17.59 33.91 -1.68
CA GLU A 544 16.89 33.37 -2.84
C GLU A 544 17.92 32.84 -3.85
N PRO A 545 17.75 31.67 -4.44
CA PRO A 545 16.66 30.71 -4.25
C PRO A 545 16.65 29.99 -2.88
N GLN A 546 15.44 29.64 -2.41
CA GLN A 546 15.25 28.92 -1.15
C GLN A 546 15.40 27.39 -1.35
N LEU A 547 16.04 26.77 -0.38
CA LEU A 547 16.09 25.30 -0.30
C LEU A 547 14.96 24.79 0.61
N LEU A 548 14.15 23.86 0.12
CA LEU A 548 12.98 23.38 0.82
C LEU A 548 13.01 21.85 1.00
N SER A 549 12.51 21.40 2.14
CA SER A 549 12.22 20.00 2.43
C SER A 549 10.93 19.58 1.72
N GLN A 550 10.73 18.27 1.56
CA GLN A 550 9.46 17.71 1.08
C GLN A 550 8.28 17.98 2.02
N TYR A 551 8.54 18.31 3.28
CA TYR A 551 7.53 18.63 4.28
C TYR A 551 7.19 20.12 4.38
N ASP A 552 7.90 20.98 3.67
CA ASP A 552 7.59 22.42 3.58
C ASP A 552 6.41 22.69 2.61
N LEU A 553 5.30 21.95 2.79
CA LEU A 553 4.20 21.88 1.81
C LEU A 553 3.59 23.26 1.51
N ALA A 554 3.37 24.08 2.54
CA ALA A 554 2.88 25.47 2.34
C ALA A 554 3.83 26.29 1.47
N LYS A 555 5.14 26.17 1.69
CA LYS A 555 6.15 26.86 0.86
C LYS A 555 6.25 26.25 -0.55
N LEU A 556 5.92 24.98 -0.71
CA LEU A 556 5.82 24.28 -2.00
C LEU A 556 4.51 24.60 -2.76
N GLY A 557 3.67 25.48 -2.20
CA GLY A 557 2.48 26.02 -2.86
C GLY A 557 1.17 25.33 -2.45
N PHE A 558 1.19 24.41 -1.49
CA PHE A 558 -0.05 23.87 -0.92
C PHE A 558 -0.73 24.94 -0.07
N ARG A 559 -2.04 25.05 -0.21
CA ARG A 559 -2.87 26.01 0.50
C ARG A 559 -4.18 25.39 0.88
N THR A 560 -4.80 25.89 1.93
CA THR A 560 -6.15 25.48 2.37
C THR A 560 -7.18 26.50 1.88
N GLU A 561 -8.37 25.98 1.58
CA GLU A 561 -9.55 26.75 1.23
C GLU A 561 -10.76 26.13 1.93
N THR A 562 -11.51 26.91 2.69
CA THR A 562 -12.72 26.42 3.34
C THR A 562 -13.95 26.80 2.53
N ALA A 563 -14.74 25.79 2.14
CA ALA A 563 -15.99 25.98 1.46
C ALA A 563 -17.08 25.20 2.22
N GLU A 564 -18.01 25.92 2.81
CA GLU A 564 -19.16 25.33 3.50
C GLU A 564 -20.46 25.80 2.84
N PRO A 565 -20.73 25.35 1.59
CA PRO A 565 -21.90 25.75 0.85
C PRO A 565 -23.17 25.15 1.48
N THR A 566 -24.29 25.85 1.36
CA THR A 566 -25.61 25.34 1.74
C THR A 566 -26.19 24.39 0.68
N SER A 567 -25.57 24.33 -0.50
CA SER A 567 -25.84 23.41 -1.59
C SER A 567 -24.55 23.05 -2.27
N PHE A 568 -24.49 21.87 -2.90
CA PHE A 568 -23.33 21.54 -3.73
C PHE A 568 -23.14 22.55 -4.85
N ASP A 569 -21.91 23.03 -4.99
CA ASP A 569 -21.53 23.98 -6.04
C ASP A 569 -21.54 23.30 -7.41
N TYR A 570 -22.14 24.00 -8.40
CA TYR A 570 -22.15 23.57 -9.80
C TYR A 570 -22.25 24.74 -10.76
N LEU A 571 -21.70 24.55 -11.94
CA LEU A 571 -21.71 25.52 -13.02
C LEU A 571 -22.96 25.29 -13.89
N ASP A 572 -24.01 26.06 -13.70
CA ASP A 572 -25.29 25.90 -14.41
C ASP A 572 -25.49 26.86 -15.58
N GLY A 573 -24.56 27.78 -15.82
CA GLY A 573 -24.63 28.80 -16.87
C GLY A 573 -25.62 29.93 -16.60
N LYS A 574 -26.28 29.95 -15.44
CA LYS A 574 -27.27 30.95 -15.05
C LYS A 574 -26.78 31.73 -13.79
N ASN A 575 -26.55 31.00 -12.71
CA ASN A 575 -26.11 31.63 -11.44
C ASN A 575 -24.60 31.77 -11.46
N GLN A 576 -24.10 33.00 -11.15
CA GLN A 576 -22.65 33.21 -11.11
C GLN A 576 -21.97 32.29 -10.09
N PRO A 577 -20.82 31.71 -10.43
CA PRO A 577 -20.05 30.87 -9.52
C PRO A 577 -19.42 31.74 -8.43
N ILE A 578 -20.05 31.80 -7.29
CA ILE A 578 -19.57 32.51 -6.08
C ILE A 578 -18.87 31.57 -5.12
N GLY A 579 -18.34 32.10 -4.03
CA GLY A 579 -17.71 31.32 -2.97
C GLY A 579 -16.46 30.58 -3.47
N PHE A 580 -16.47 29.26 -3.36
CA PHE A 580 -15.35 28.39 -3.69
C PHE A 580 -14.84 28.53 -5.12
N PHE A 581 -15.71 28.57 -6.14
CA PHE A 581 -15.30 28.77 -7.55
C PHE A 581 -14.60 30.10 -7.74
N ARG A 582 -15.16 31.17 -7.15
CA ARG A 582 -14.55 32.51 -7.19
C ARG A 582 -13.15 32.48 -6.56
N SER A 583 -13.00 31.82 -5.41
CA SER A 583 -11.73 31.71 -4.71
C SER A 583 -10.67 30.98 -5.56
N LEU A 584 -11.04 29.90 -6.26
CA LEU A 584 -10.14 29.19 -7.17
C LEU A 584 -9.73 30.06 -8.37
N ILE A 585 -10.66 30.80 -9.00
CA ILE A 585 -10.34 31.72 -10.10
C ILE A 585 -9.40 32.85 -9.61
N ASN A 586 -9.65 33.38 -8.41
CA ASN A 586 -8.77 34.39 -7.81
C ASN A 586 -7.34 33.87 -7.60
N ALA A 587 -7.19 32.63 -7.11
CA ALA A 587 -5.88 31.99 -6.96
C ALA A 587 -5.13 31.83 -8.30
N LEU A 588 -5.85 31.49 -9.36
CA LEU A 588 -5.29 31.43 -10.72
C LEU A 588 -4.90 32.81 -11.24
N TYR A 589 -5.71 33.83 -10.96
CA TYR A 589 -5.40 35.22 -11.29
C TYR A 589 -4.12 35.73 -10.57
N GLU A 590 -3.99 35.42 -9.29
CA GLU A 590 -2.78 35.72 -8.51
C GLU A 590 -1.54 35.03 -9.09
N ALA A 591 -1.65 33.73 -9.41
CA ALA A 591 -0.56 32.99 -10.05
C ALA A 591 -0.19 33.57 -11.41
N ALA A 592 -1.17 33.96 -12.23
CA ALA A 592 -0.95 34.61 -13.53
C ALA A 592 -0.38 36.03 -13.40
N THR A 593 -0.71 36.76 -12.34
CA THR A 593 -0.15 38.09 -12.05
C THR A 593 1.33 37.98 -11.69
N GLY A 594 1.74 36.93 -10.99
CA GLY A 594 3.15 36.65 -10.71
C GLY A 594 3.95 36.11 -11.91
N ASP A 595 3.27 35.79 -13.03
CA ASP A 595 3.92 35.31 -14.26
C ASP A 595 4.13 36.46 -15.24
N THR A 596 5.37 36.86 -15.47
CA THR A 596 5.73 37.99 -16.33
C THR A 596 6.06 37.59 -17.77
N ARG A 597 5.83 36.31 -18.15
CA ARG A 597 6.02 35.87 -19.54
C ARG A 597 5.05 36.58 -20.47
N THR A 598 5.56 37.19 -21.56
CA THR A 598 4.74 37.92 -22.55
C THR A 598 3.68 37.03 -23.20
N SER A 599 3.98 35.76 -23.42
CA SER A 599 3.03 34.76 -23.97
C SER A 599 1.84 34.48 -23.03
N HIS A 600 1.93 34.82 -21.76
CA HIS A 600 0.90 34.61 -20.74
C HIS A 600 0.15 35.89 -20.33
N ALA A 601 0.44 37.00 -20.92
CA ALA A 601 -0.23 38.29 -20.62
C ALA A 601 -1.76 38.22 -20.79
N LEU A 602 -2.25 37.48 -21.80
CA LEU A 602 -3.67 37.31 -22.04
C LEU A 602 -4.36 36.43 -21.00
N VAL A 603 -3.63 35.48 -20.39
CA VAL A 603 -4.19 34.56 -19.38
C VAL A 603 -4.63 35.33 -18.13
N LYS A 604 -3.81 36.30 -17.66
CA LYS A 604 -4.15 37.20 -16.58
C LYS A 604 -5.43 38.00 -16.89
N HIS A 605 -5.54 38.56 -18.10
CA HIS A 605 -6.74 39.30 -18.52
C HIS A 605 -7.96 38.41 -18.58
N ASN A 606 -7.82 37.15 -19.01
CA ASN A 606 -8.92 36.19 -19.03
C ASN A 606 -9.43 35.89 -17.61
N TYR A 607 -8.53 35.64 -16.64
CA TYR A 607 -8.93 35.43 -15.25
C TYR A 607 -9.58 36.67 -14.65
N GLN A 608 -9.04 37.87 -14.90
CA GLN A 608 -9.66 39.13 -14.49
C GLN A 608 -11.05 39.28 -15.05
N GLY A 609 -11.24 38.99 -16.35
CA GLY A 609 -12.54 39.07 -17.00
C GLY A 609 -13.56 38.09 -16.42
N LEU A 610 -13.13 36.90 -15.99
CA LEU A 610 -14.00 35.94 -15.29
C LEU A 610 -14.40 36.43 -13.90
N LEU A 611 -13.48 37.03 -13.15
CA LEU A 611 -13.77 37.63 -11.84
C LEU A 611 -14.71 38.84 -11.99
N ASP A 612 -14.49 39.72 -13.00
CA ASP A 612 -15.37 40.84 -13.29
C ASP A 612 -16.80 40.40 -13.65
N LYS A 613 -16.94 39.31 -14.39
CA LYS A 613 -18.26 38.70 -14.67
C LYS A 613 -18.95 38.21 -13.40
N ILE A 614 -18.22 37.56 -12.47
CA ILE A 614 -18.75 37.12 -11.19
C ILE A 614 -19.20 38.34 -10.35
N ASP A 615 -18.35 39.33 -10.24
CA ASP A 615 -18.58 40.52 -9.40
C ASP A 615 -19.70 41.42 -9.95
N SER A 616 -19.89 41.48 -11.28
CA SER A 616 -21.00 42.22 -11.89
C SER A 616 -22.36 41.56 -11.75
N GLY A 617 -22.41 40.29 -11.31
CA GLY A 617 -23.65 39.52 -11.20
C GLY A 617 -24.33 39.24 -12.55
N SER A 618 -23.54 39.11 -13.63
CA SER A 618 -24.09 38.78 -14.96
C SER A 618 -24.78 37.40 -14.94
N ASP A 619 -26.04 37.35 -15.32
CA ASP A 619 -26.88 36.13 -15.27
C ASP A 619 -26.59 35.10 -16.39
N ARG A 620 -25.63 35.41 -17.25
CA ARG A 620 -25.26 34.50 -18.36
C ARG A 620 -23.77 34.35 -18.46
N TYR A 621 -23.31 33.10 -18.39
CA TYR A 621 -21.91 32.73 -18.61
C TYR A 621 -21.81 31.34 -19.25
N SER A 622 -20.65 31.00 -19.79
CA SER A 622 -20.38 29.66 -20.31
C SER A 622 -19.78 28.78 -19.21
N PRO A 623 -20.42 27.72 -18.72
CA PRO A 623 -19.83 26.78 -17.78
C PRO A 623 -18.49 26.24 -18.26
N MET A 624 -18.37 25.98 -19.57
CA MET A 624 -17.15 25.47 -20.18
C MET A 624 -15.99 26.47 -20.15
N GLU A 625 -16.28 27.79 -20.17
CA GLU A 625 -15.25 28.83 -20.05
C GLU A 625 -14.59 28.78 -18.68
N TYR A 626 -15.40 28.70 -17.61
CA TYR A 626 -14.91 28.55 -16.24
C TYR A 626 -14.19 27.22 -16.03
N TRP A 627 -14.77 26.13 -16.55
CA TRP A 627 -14.15 24.82 -16.45
C TRP A 627 -12.76 24.79 -17.11
N ARG A 628 -12.62 25.34 -18.32
CA ARG A 628 -11.33 25.44 -19.02
C ARG A 628 -10.34 26.33 -18.28
N ALA A 629 -10.80 27.42 -17.69
CA ALA A 629 -9.96 28.32 -16.91
C ALA A 629 -9.38 27.60 -15.65
N LEU A 630 -10.21 26.85 -14.95
CA LEU A 630 -9.82 26.08 -13.76
C LEU A 630 -8.87 24.93 -14.08
N HIS A 631 -8.99 24.32 -15.27
CA HIS A 631 -8.12 23.26 -15.71
C HIS A 631 -7.04 23.70 -16.73
N ASN A 632 -6.62 24.97 -16.65
CA ASN A 632 -5.55 25.48 -17.51
C ASN A 632 -4.23 24.74 -17.23
N PRO A 633 -3.63 24.07 -18.25
CA PRO A 633 -2.40 23.27 -18.06
C PRO A 633 -1.22 24.05 -17.45
N ASP A 634 -1.10 25.36 -17.76
CA ASP A 634 0.00 26.19 -17.27
C ASP A 634 -0.08 26.49 -15.77
N TYR A 635 -1.27 26.46 -15.17
CA TYR A 635 -1.55 26.74 -13.75
C TYR A 635 -2.25 25.59 -13.06
N ARG A 636 -2.24 24.37 -13.65
CA ARG A 636 -2.91 23.20 -13.13
C ARG A 636 -2.48 22.85 -11.72
N ASP A 637 -1.22 23.03 -11.40
CA ASP A 637 -0.65 22.75 -10.08
C ASP A 637 -1.25 23.65 -8.98
N VAL A 638 -1.73 24.87 -9.29
CA VAL A 638 -2.41 25.74 -8.34
C VAL A 638 -3.66 25.06 -7.80
N ILE A 639 -4.49 24.49 -8.68
CA ILE A 639 -5.70 23.75 -8.28
C ILE A 639 -5.34 22.45 -7.59
N GLN A 640 -4.39 21.68 -8.12
CA GLN A 640 -3.97 20.40 -7.56
C GLN A 640 -3.34 20.53 -6.17
N LYS A 641 -2.77 21.69 -5.81
CA LYS A 641 -2.20 21.99 -4.49
C LYS A 641 -3.18 22.70 -3.56
N THR A 642 -4.38 23.02 -4.01
CA THR A 642 -5.41 23.59 -3.15
C THR A 642 -6.13 22.45 -2.41
N ILE A 643 -6.07 22.49 -1.09
CA ILE A 643 -6.75 21.56 -0.18
C ILE A 643 -8.07 22.21 0.23
N VAL A 644 -9.18 21.57 -0.06
CA VAL A 644 -10.51 22.18 0.11
C VAL A 644 -11.30 21.47 1.21
N LYS A 645 -11.73 22.24 2.22
CA LYS A 645 -12.73 21.75 3.19
C LYS A 645 -14.10 21.91 2.56
N HIS A 646 -14.74 20.79 2.22
CA HIS A 646 -15.99 20.78 1.47
C HIS A 646 -16.88 19.63 1.94
N PRO A 647 -18.23 19.78 1.92
CA PRO A 647 -19.14 18.67 2.11
C PRO A 647 -18.87 17.52 1.12
N SER A 648 -18.91 16.29 1.63
CA SER A 648 -18.70 15.11 0.79
C SER A 648 -20.02 14.64 0.17
N ASP A 649 -20.05 14.43 -1.13
CA ASP A 649 -21.18 13.87 -1.88
C ASP A 649 -21.49 12.41 -1.48
N TRP A 650 -20.54 11.70 -0.87
CA TRP A 650 -20.75 10.35 -0.35
C TRP A 650 -21.44 10.29 1.03
N TYR A 651 -21.62 11.45 1.67
CA TYR A 651 -22.29 11.57 2.97
C TYR A 651 -23.80 11.74 2.84
N PHE A 652 -24.26 12.54 1.87
CA PHE A 652 -25.63 13.01 1.78
C PHE A 652 -26.48 12.16 0.82
N LYS A 653 -27.74 11.87 1.23
CA LYS A 653 -28.74 11.18 0.42
C LYS A 653 -29.60 12.18 -0.35
N LYS A 654 -30.37 11.71 -1.33
CA LYS A 654 -31.24 12.55 -2.16
C LYS A 654 -32.22 13.45 -1.38
N GLY A 655 -32.64 13.04 -0.17
CA GLY A 655 -33.55 13.80 0.67
C GLY A 655 -32.90 14.97 1.41
N ASP A 656 -31.59 15.05 1.48
CA ASP A 656 -30.88 16.07 2.23
C ASP A 656 -30.95 17.43 1.52
N SER A 657 -31.02 18.51 2.31
CA SER A 657 -31.22 19.88 1.80
C SER A 657 -30.14 20.35 0.85
N ILE A 658 -28.92 19.86 1.03
CA ILE A 658 -27.77 20.24 0.22
C ILE A 658 -27.89 19.85 -1.28
N TRP A 659 -28.64 18.74 -1.58
CA TRP A 659 -28.89 18.31 -2.94
C TRP A 659 -30.11 18.99 -3.61
N GLN A 660 -31.00 19.60 -2.81
CA GLN A 660 -32.29 20.08 -3.33
C GLN A 660 -32.17 21.17 -4.40
N PRO A 661 -31.27 22.16 -4.33
CA PRO A 661 -31.11 23.14 -5.40
C PRO A 661 -30.76 22.50 -6.74
N PHE A 662 -29.82 21.55 -6.74
CA PHE A 662 -29.42 20.81 -7.95
C PHE A 662 -30.55 19.94 -8.50
N LEU A 663 -31.19 19.12 -7.66
CA LEU A 663 -32.28 18.23 -8.06
C LEU A 663 -33.52 19.00 -8.55
N ASN A 664 -33.79 20.17 -7.98
CA ASN A 664 -34.88 21.04 -8.42
C ASN A 664 -34.56 21.74 -9.75
N ALA A 665 -33.31 22.09 -10.01
CA ALA A 665 -32.89 22.60 -11.32
C ALA A 665 -33.14 21.55 -12.44
N LEU A 666 -32.81 20.27 -12.16
CA LEU A 666 -33.07 19.18 -13.11
C LEU A 666 -34.55 18.88 -13.33
N LYS A 667 -35.41 19.12 -12.32
CA LYS A 667 -36.83 18.76 -12.35
C LYS A 667 -37.60 19.30 -13.58
N LYS A 668 -37.27 20.51 -13.97
CA LYS A 668 -37.94 21.20 -15.09
C LYS A 668 -37.29 20.87 -16.44
N ASP A 669 -35.99 20.89 -16.49
CA ASP A 669 -35.24 20.91 -17.74
C ASP A 669 -34.77 19.51 -18.19
N ALA A 670 -34.63 18.56 -17.19
CA ALA A 670 -34.10 17.20 -17.44
C ALA A 670 -34.65 16.19 -16.41
N PRO A 671 -35.92 15.81 -16.44
CA PRO A 671 -36.56 14.97 -15.42
C PRO A 671 -35.96 13.56 -15.33
N GLU A 672 -35.48 12.99 -16.43
CA GLU A 672 -34.82 11.68 -16.44
C GLU A 672 -33.47 11.73 -15.73
N TRP A 673 -32.70 12.79 -15.93
CA TRP A 673 -31.47 13.06 -15.19
C TRP A 673 -31.73 13.22 -13.69
N LYS A 674 -32.82 13.89 -13.32
CA LYS A 674 -33.22 14.02 -11.92
C LYS A 674 -33.45 12.65 -11.30
N LYS A 675 -34.26 11.82 -11.93
CA LYS A 675 -34.58 10.48 -11.45
C LYS A 675 -33.33 9.60 -11.30
N TYR A 676 -32.48 9.59 -12.34
CA TYR A 676 -31.22 8.86 -12.32
C TYR A 676 -30.33 9.34 -11.17
N SER A 677 -30.18 10.66 -11.01
CA SER A 677 -29.35 11.25 -9.93
C SER A 677 -29.87 10.90 -8.55
N GLU A 678 -31.18 10.98 -8.32
CA GLU A 678 -31.79 10.60 -7.04
C GLU A 678 -31.52 9.14 -6.67
N ASP A 679 -31.70 8.23 -7.64
CA ASP A 679 -31.46 6.79 -7.43
C ASP A 679 -29.97 6.49 -7.25
N PHE A 680 -29.11 7.22 -7.95
CA PHE A 680 -27.64 7.10 -7.80
C PHE A 680 -27.16 7.56 -6.43
N LEU A 681 -27.62 8.71 -5.96
CA LEU A 681 -27.26 9.25 -4.63
C LEU A 681 -27.62 8.27 -3.51
N ASP A 682 -28.82 7.70 -3.54
CA ASP A 682 -29.25 6.73 -2.52
C ASP A 682 -28.44 5.44 -2.54
N LYS A 683 -27.99 4.99 -3.72
CA LYS A 683 -27.14 3.80 -3.82
C LYS A 683 -25.70 4.06 -3.42
N MET A 684 -25.21 5.28 -3.62
CA MET A 684 -23.79 5.59 -3.47
C MET A 684 -23.45 6.31 -2.16
N ALA A 685 -24.40 6.90 -1.43
CA ALA A 685 -24.14 7.41 -0.09
C ALA A 685 -23.79 6.25 0.87
N TRP A 686 -22.64 6.37 1.54
CA TRP A 686 -22.13 5.31 2.41
C TRP A 686 -21.44 5.83 3.69
N MET A 687 -21.00 7.09 3.72
CA MET A 687 -20.14 7.58 4.82
C MET A 687 -20.84 7.55 6.19
N GLN A 688 -22.17 7.79 6.24
CA GLN A 688 -22.92 7.69 7.48
C GLN A 688 -23.01 6.26 8.05
N ASP A 689 -22.82 5.25 7.19
CA ASP A 689 -22.83 3.84 7.60
C ASP A 689 -21.48 3.40 8.21
N VAL A 690 -20.43 4.23 8.10
CA VAL A 690 -19.10 3.97 8.69
C VAL A 690 -19.09 4.48 10.13
N THR A 691 -19.50 3.63 11.06
CA THR A 691 -19.74 4.02 12.47
C THR A 691 -18.48 4.09 13.32
N THR A 692 -17.41 3.35 12.97
CA THR A 692 -16.17 3.29 13.74
C THR A 692 -15.31 4.55 13.58
N GLU A 693 -15.29 5.17 12.40
CA GLU A 693 -14.47 6.34 12.10
C GLU A 693 -15.21 7.67 12.33
N LYS A 694 -16.53 7.63 12.51
CA LYS A 694 -17.38 8.82 12.74
C LYS A 694 -17.12 9.94 11.73
N LEU A 695 -17.07 9.57 10.43
CA LEU A 695 -16.83 10.51 9.35
C LEU A 695 -17.85 11.66 9.39
N GLY A 696 -17.38 12.89 9.39
CA GLY A 696 -18.22 14.08 9.36
C GLY A 696 -18.74 14.39 7.94
N PRO A 697 -19.75 15.27 7.84
CA PRO A 697 -20.29 15.67 6.54
C PRO A 697 -19.31 16.48 5.69
N SER A 698 -18.37 17.20 6.29
CA SER A 698 -17.39 18.06 5.62
C SER A 698 -15.98 17.62 5.95
N LEU A 699 -15.17 17.39 4.93
CA LEU A 699 -13.81 16.89 5.01
C LEU A 699 -12.85 17.85 4.29
N TRP A 700 -11.58 17.82 4.68
CA TRP A 700 -10.49 18.33 3.84
C TRP A 700 -10.26 17.36 2.69
N HIS A 701 -10.46 17.79 1.46
CA HIS A 701 -10.17 17.04 0.25
C HIS A 701 -8.83 17.50 -0.33
N MET A 702 -8.02 16.55 -0.73
CA MET A 702 -6.69 16.74 -1.29
C MET A 702 -6.57 16.00 -2.62
N HIS A 703 -5.91 16.58 -3.61
CA HIS A 703 -5.62 15.85 -4.84
C HIS A 703 -4.73 14.63 -4.53
N PRO A 704 -5.21 13.37 -4.70
CA PRO A 704 -4.52 12.19 -4.16
C PRO A 704 -3.07 12.06 -4.63
N ILE A 705 -2.85 12.22 -5.94
CA ILE A 705 -1.52 12.06 -6.54
C ILE A 705 -0.60 13.21 -6.15
N MET A 706 -1.09 14.46 -6.17
CA MET A 706 -0.28 15.62 -5.88
C MET A 706 0.14 15.66 -4.40
N PHE A 707 -0.81 15.44 -3.48
CA PHE A 707 -0.53 15.50 -2.05
C PHE A 707 0.40 14.37 -1.59
N LEU A 708 0.06 13.12 -1.90
CA LEU A 708 0.89 11.99 -1.51
C LEU A 708 2.21 11.96 -2.28
N GLY A 709 2.21 12.40 -3.54
CA GLY A 709 3.42 12.51 -4.34
C GLY A 709 4.43 13.55 -3.80
N ALA A 710 3.95 14.65 -3.22
CA ALA A 710 4.81 15.62 -2.56
C ALA A 710 5.45 15.05 -1.28
N LEU A 711 4.72 14.21 -0.55
CA LEU A 711 5.19 13.54 0.66
C LEU A 711 6.01 12.27 0.38
N LYS A 712 5.92 11.72 -0.84
CA LYS A 712 6.65 10.51 -1.22
C LYS A 712 8.14 10.77 -1.06
N PRO A 713 8.84 9.94 -0.24
CA PRO A 713 10.29 10.03 -0.18
C PRO A 713 10.85 9.88 -1.58
N ARG A 714 11.57 10.89 -2.04
CA ARG A 714 12.28 10.76 -3.32
C ARG A 714 13.43 9.81 -3.10
N ASN A 715 13.48 8.77 -3.90
CA ASN A 715 14.65 7.90 -4.04
C ASN A 715 15.76 8.62 -4.84
N ASP A 716 15.91 9.93 -4.68
CA ASP A 716 17.06 10.71 -5.15
C ASP A 716 18.29 10.43 -4.25
N ILE A 717 18.37 9.21 -3.76
CA ILE A 717 19.58 8.71 -3.12
C ILE A 717 20.63 8.69 -4.22
N ASP A 718 21.70 9.43 -4.02
CA ASP A 718 22.89 9.25 -4.86
C ASP A 718 23.45 7.86 -4.59
N TRP A 719 22.95 6.89 -5.34
CA TRP A 719 23.28 5.47 -5.20
C TRP A 719 24.78 5.24 -5.26
N SER A 720 25.53 6.13 -5.94
CA SER A 720 26.98 6.08 -6.00
C SER A 720 27.68 6.43 -4.68
N LYS A 721 26.98 7.11 -3.78
CA LYS A 721 27.46 7.54 -2.45
C LYS A 721 26.95 6.71 -1.29
N MET A 722 26.12 5.71 -1.52
CA MET A 722 25.66 4.81 -0.46
C MET A 722 26.81 4.12 0.25
N THR A 723 26.68 3.93 1.54
CA THR A 723 27.53 3.01 2.28
C THR A 723 27.29 1.57 1.81
N LYS A 724 28.25 0.70 1.94
CA LYS A 724 28.09 -0.73 1.61
C LYS A 724 26.89 -1.36 2.34
N GLN A 725 26.66 -0.99 3.60
CA GLN A 725 25.51 -1.50 4.37
C GLN A 725 24.19 -1.01 3.78
N GLN A 726 24.05 0.30 3.49
CA GLN A 726 22.83 0.86 2.90
C GLN A 726 22.50 0.22 1.54
N PHE A 727 23.53 0.02 0.70
CA PHE A 727 23.34 -0.67 -0.57
C PHE A 727 22.88 -2.12 -0.37
N THR A 728 23.56 -2.87 0.51
CA THR A 728 23.20 -4.26 0.81
C THR A 728 21.76 -4.35 1.32
N ASP A 729 21.36 -3.45 2.20
CA ASP A 729 20.02 -3.42 2.77
C ASP A 729 18.95 -3.15 1.69
N ALA A 730 19.17 -2.16 0.84
CA ALA A 730 18.22 -1.81 -0.23
C ALA A 730 18.06 -2.95 -1.26
N VAL A 731 19.17 -3.55 -1.68
CA VAL A 731 19.14 -4.64 -2.65
C VAL A 731 18.54 -5.91 -2.04
N TYR A 732 18.83 -6.19 -0.77
CA TYR A 732 18.29 -7.37 -0.09
C TYR A 732 16.77 -7.29 0.09
N GLU A 733 16.23 -6.12 0.45
CA GLU A 733 14.79 -5.90 0.53
C GLU A 733 14.09 -6.08 -0.84
N ALA A 734 14.71 -5.59 -1.92
CA ALA A 734 14.21 -5.80 -3.26
C ALA A 734 14.26 -7.29 -3.67
N ALA A 735 15.35 -7.98 -3.31
CA ALA A 735 15.55 -9.40 -3.58
C ALA A 735 14.59 -10.30 -2.78
N LEU A 736 14.20 -9.93 -1.56
CA LEU A 736 13.20 -10.66 -0.77
C LEU A 736 11.83 -10.67 -1.46
N LYS A 737 11.39 -9.54 -1.98
CA LYS A 737 10.14 -9.45 -2.74
C LYS A 737 10.16 -10.31 -4.00
N GLU A 738 11.32 -10.41 -4.65
CA GLU A 738 11.47 -11.23 -5.84
C GLU A 738 11.59 -12.73 -5.50
N GLN A 739 12.19 -13.07 -4.36
CA GLN A 739 12.21 -14.45 -3.84
C GLN A 739 10.80 -15.00 -3.61
N GLU A 740 9.87 -14.18 -3.08
CA GLU A 740 8.47 -14.59 -2.88
C GLU A 740 7.78 -15.00 -4.20
N LYS A 741 8.17 -14.35 -5.31
CA LYS A 741 7.59 -14.61 -6.63
C LYS A 741 8.29 -15.74 -7.38
N SER A 742 9.61 -15.78 -7.30
CA SER A 742 10.44 -16.64 -8.17
C SER A 742 11.01 -17.85 -7.47
N GLY A 743 11.07 -17.86 -6.13
CA GLY A 743 11.76 -18.88 -5.36
C GLY A 743 13.29 -18.74 -5.35
N ILE A 744 13.87 -17.77 -6.07
CA ILE A 744 15.32 -17.55 -6.07
C ILE A 744 15.72 -16.92 -4.73
N PRO A 745 16.65 -17.53 -3.96
CA PRO A 745 17.00 -16.99 -2.65
C PRO A 745 17.52 -15.56 -2.71
N ALA A 746 17.01 -14.68 -1.85
CA ALA A 746 17.41 -13.27 -1.80
C ALA A 746 18.90 -13.09 -1.49
N ALA A 747 19.48 -13.99 -0.70
CA ALA A 747 20.89 -13.97 -0.38
C ALA A 747 21.78 -14.09 -1.62
N ILE A 748 21.50 -15.03 -2.54
CA ILE A 748 22.29 -15.21 -3.76
C ILE A 748 22.08 -14.05 -4.73
N THR A 749 20.86 -13.54 -4.86
CA THR A 749 20.53 -12.38 -5.70
C THR A 749 21.32 -11.14 -5.23
N THR A 750 21.33 -10.90 -3.92
CA THR A 750 22.05 -9.78 -3.32
C THR A 750 23.57 -9.94 -3.47
N ALA A 751 24.09 -11.15 -3.26
CA ALA A 751 25.52 -11.41 -3.43
C ALA A 751 25.99 -11.15 -4.87
N GLN A 752 25.21 -11.58 -5.88
CA GLN A 752 25.52 -11.26 -7.29
C GLN A 752 25.46 -9.75 -7.55
N ALA A 753 24.43 -9.06 -7.08
CA ALA A 753 24.34 -7.62 -7.26
C ALA A 753 25.53 -6.87 -6.63
N ILE A 754 26.03 -7.33 -5.49
CA ILE A 754 27.21 -6.77 -4.83
C ILE A 754 28.49 -7.03 -5.65
N ASP A 755 28.68 -8.27 -6.13
CA ASP A 755 29.87 -8.65 -6.91
C ASP A 755 29.94 -7.88 -8.23
N GLU A 756 28.85 -7.88 -8.99
CA GLU A 756 28.75 -7.26 -10.31
C GLU A 756 28.83 -5.72 -10.24
N SER A 757 28.09 -5.11 -9.31
CA SER A 757 28.01 -3.64 -9.22
C SER A 757 29.04 -2.98 -8.31
N GLY A 758 29.81 -3.75 -7.53
CA GLY A 758 30.75 -3.23 -6.55
C GLY A 758 30.05 -2.34 -5.48
N TYR A 759 28.94 -2.82 -4.93
CA TYR A 759 28.05 -2.06 -4.04
C TYR A 759 27.46 -0.80 -4.71
N GLY A 760 27.02 -0.92 -5.96
CA GLY A 760 26.38 0.14 -6.73
C GLY A 760 27.34 1.14 -7.38
N ARG A 761 28.64 1.06 -7.10
CA ARG A 761 29.66 2.01 -7.60
C ARG A 761 30.03 1.79 -9.06
N LYS A 762 29.79 0.59 -9.58
CA LYS A 762 30.08 0.20 -10.99
C LYS A 762 28.82 0.13 -11.85
N VAL A 763 27.67 0.52 -11.30
CA VAL A 763 26.42 0.58 -12.07
C VAL A 763 26.61 1.56 -13.24
N PRO A 764 26.19 1.18 -14.46
CA PRO A 764 26.29 2.06 -15.61
C PRO A 764 25.60 3.41 -15.39
N VAL A 765 26.31 4.51 -15.72
CA VAL A 765 25.81 5.88 -15.64
C VAL A 765 25.98 6.51 -17.02
N ASP A 766 24.90 7.05 -17.58
CA ASP A 766 24.89 7.63 -18.93
C ASP A 766 25.98 8.71 -19.13
N LEU A 767 26.66 8.65 -20.25
CA LEU A 767 27.75 9.56 -20.57
C LEU A 767 27.30 11.03 -20.69
N ASN A 768 26.07 11.25 -21.21
CA ASN A 768 25.58 12.57 -21.57
C ASN A 768 24.77 13.21 -20.43
N ASN A 769 23.74 12.50 -19.95
CA ASN A 769 22.78 13.05 -18.98
C ASN A 769 23.06 12.62 -17.53
N LYS A 770 24.08 11.79 -17.30
CA LYS A 770 24.46 11.26 -15.97
C LYS A 770 23.37 10.45 -15.28
N THR A 771 22.42 9.89 -16.03
CA THR A 771 21.37 9.03 -15.47
C THR A 771 21.99 7.74 -14.92
N TYR A 772 21.67 7.41 -13.67
CA TYR A 772 22.02 6.14 -13.03
C TYR A 772 21.07 5.06 -13.54
N SER A 773 21.61 3.99 -14.11
CA SER A 773 20.78 2.98 -14.81
C SER A 773 20.08 1.97 -13.91
N PHE A 774 20.38 1.90 -12.62
CA PHE A 774 19.97 0.81 -11.71
C PHE A 774 20.36 -0.60 -12.18
N ASN A 775 21.18 -0.72 -13.18
CA ASN A 775 21.58 -1.99 -13.78
C ASN A 775 22.63 -2.71 -12.90
N LEU A 776 22.16 -3.50 -11.98
CA LEU A 776 22.97 -4.19 -10.97
C LEU A 776 23.83 -5.32 -11.57
N PHE A 777 23.44 -5.86 -12.72
CA PHE A 777 24.00 -7.08 -13.30
C PHE A 777 24.70 -6.85 -14.65
N GLY A 778 24.93 -5.61 -15.05
CA GLY A 778 25.62 -5.27 -16.29
C GLY A 778 24.91 -5.77 -17.56
N ILE A 779 23.60 -5.84 -17.56
CA ILE A 779 22.78 -6.36 -18.67
C ILE A 779 22.82 -5.37 -19.84
N LYS A 780 23.19 -5.83 -21.04
CA LYS A 780 23.15 -5.03 -22.26
C LYS A 780 21.72 -4.78 -22.72
N ALA A 781 21.45 -3.60 -23.26
CA ALA A 781 20.13 -3.24 -23.74
C ALA A 781 19.72 -4.03 -24.98
N LYS A 782 18.48 -4.49 -25.01
CA LYS A 782 17.84 -5.13 -26.17
C LYS A 782 17.20 -4.06 -27.07
N SER A 783 16.86 -4.40 -28.30
CA SER A 783 16.13 -3.51 -29.21
C SER A 783 14.81 -3.07 -28.58
N GLY A 784 14.57 -1.75 -28.55
CA GLY A 784 13.36 -1.15 -27.95
C GLY A 784 13.36 -1.02 -26.41
N GLN A 785 14.44 -1.36 -25.74
CA GLN A 785 14.61 -1.19 -24.29
C GLN A 785 15.25 0.16 -23.98
N GLU A 786 14.86 0.80 -22.89
CA GLU A 786 15.57 1.98 -22.37
C GLU A 786 17.01 1.63 -22.03
N PHE A 787 17.94 2.55 -22.30
CA PHE A 787 19.36 2.30 -22.13
C PHE A 787 20.12 3.55 -21.68
N VAL A 788 21.27 3.28 -21.09
CA VAL A 788 22.35 4.26 -20.89
C VAL A 788 23.52 3.89 -21.79
N GLU A 789 24.21 4.90 -22.36
CA GLU A 789 25.40 4.68 -23.17
C GLU A 789 26.65 4.95 -22.34
N ILE A 790 27.57 3.97 -22.27
CA ILE A 790 28.81 4.10 -21.50
C ILE A 790 30.01 3.67 -22.30
N TRP A 791 31.21 4.11 -21.89
CA TRP A 791 32.45 3.50 -22.34
C TRP A 791 32.67 2.18 -21.59
N THR A 792 32.77 1.06 -22.32
CA THR A 792 33.15 -0.26 -21.79
C THR A 792 34.38 -0.79 -22.51
N THR A 793 35.03 -1.75 -21.89
CA THR A 793 36.16 -2.43 -22.51
C THR A 793 35.74 -3.84 -22.90
N GLU A 794 35.76 -4.13 -24.17
CA GLU A 794 35.45 -5.46 -24.72
C GLU A 794 36.73 -6.13 -25.19
N HIS A 795 36.82 -7.45 -24.99
CA HIS A 795 37.92 -8.24 -25.47
C HIS A 795 37.60 -8.77 -26.88
N ILE A 796 38.11 -8.12 -27.91
CA ILE A 796 37.85 -8.44 -29.31
C ILE A 796 39.16 -8.87 -29.97
N ASN A 797 39.19 -10.08 -30.56
CA ASN A 797 40.34 -10.64 -31.26
C ASN A 797 41.65 -10.59 -30.46
N GLY A 798 41.62 -10.95 -29.17
CA GLY A 798 42.82 -10.99 -28.33
C GLY A 798 43.28 -9.63 -27.79
N SER A 799 42.53 -8.55 -28.04
CA SER A 799 42.89 -7.18 -27.61
C SER A 799 41.75 -6.54 -26.84
N ASN A 800 42.11 -5.78 -25.80
CA ASN A 800 41.13 -4.99 -25.04
C ASN A 800 40.83 -3.67 -25.77
N ILE A 801 39.64 -3.55 -26.35
CA ILE A 801 39.20 -2.37 -27.09
C ILE A 801 38.16 -1.62 -26.29
N LYS A 802 38.34 -0.31 -26.12
CA LYS A 802 37.36 0.58 -25.46
C LYS A 802 36.33 1.01 -26.49
N ILE A 803 35.07 0.60 -26.27
CA ILE A 803 33.96 0.93 -27.16
C ILE A 803 32.84 1.61 -26.38
N LYS A 804 31.98 2.34 -27.07
CA LYS A 804 30.69 2.78 -26.50
C LYS A 804 29.67 1.67 -26.69
N ASP A 805 28.97 1.31 -25.63
CA ASP A 805 27.93 0.30 -25.68
C ASP A 805 26.73 0.69 -24.85
N LYS A 806 25.59 0.06 -25.16
CA LYS A 806 24.29 0.35 -24.56
C LYS A 806 23.95 -0.68 -23.49
N PHE A 807 23.76 -0.21 -22.27
CA PHE A 807 23.35 -1.03 -21.15
C PHE A 807 21.90 -0.72 -20.78
N ALA A 808 21.12 -1.75 -20.43
CA ALA A 808 19.73 -1.59 -20.05
C ALA A 808 19.60 -0.59 -18.89
N ALA A 809 18.63 0.29 -18.97
CA ALA A 809 18.26 1.22 -17.91
C ALA A 809 16.98 0.76 -17.25
N TYR A 810 16.96 0.82 -15.93
CA TYR A 810 15.82 0.46 -15.08
C TYR A 810 15.45 1.64 -14.20
N ASN A 811 14.23 1.62 -13.63
CA ASN A 811 13.75 2.67 -12.75
C ASN A 811 14.05 2.40 -11.27
N SER A 812 14.38 1.13 -10.94
CA SER A 812 14.62 0.68 -9.56
C SER A 812 15.55 -0.54 -9.51
N PHE A 813 16.01 -0.90 -8.31
CA PHE A 813 16.71 -2.17 -8.08
C PHE A 813 15.79 -3.37 -8.30
N GLU A 814 14.51 -3.25 -7.93
CA GLU A 814 13.49 -4.26 -8.16
C GLU A 814 13.37 -4.61 -9.65
N ASP A 815 13.33 -3.61 -10.54
CA ASP A 815 13.22 -3.84 -11.99
C ASP A 815 14.43 -4.59 -12.54
N SER A 816 15.62 -4.20 -12.09
CA SER A 816 16.87 -4.87 -12.47
C SER A 816 16.92 -6.33 -11.99
N ILE A 817 16.47 -6.58 -10.77
CA ILE A 817 16.37 -7.92 -10.18
C ILE A 817 15.35 -8.77 -10.93
N SER A 818 14.18 -8.21 -11.24
CA SER A 818 13.11 -8.90 -11.99
C SER A 818 13.56 -9.26 -13.42
N ASP A 819 14.30 -8.40 -14.12
CA ASP A 819 14.84 -8.71 -15.45
C ASP A 819 15.90 -9.83 -15.40
N ARG A 820 16.77 -9.82 -14.39
CA ARG A 820 17.72 -10.92 -14.14
C ARG A 820 16.97 -12.21 -13.80
N THR A 821 15.94 -12.16 -12.97
CA THR A 821 15.09 -13.32 -12.66
C THR A 821 14.47 -13.90 -13.91
N ARG A 822 13.90 -13.06 -14.77
CA ARG A 822 13.35 -13.48 -16.06
C ARG A 822 14.40 -14.16 -16.92
N PHE A 823 15.60 -13.61 -17.00
CA PHE A 823 16.71 -14.24 -17.74
C PHE A 823 17.02 -15.66 -17.23
N LEU A 824 17.02 -15.87 -15.91
CA LEU A 824 17.27 -17.19 -15.32
C LEU A 824 16.11 -18.17 -15.53
N THR A 825 14.85 -17.68 -15.44
CA THR A 825 13.66 -18.54 -15.60
C THR A 825 13.42 -18.94 -17.06
N GLU A 826 13.67 -18.04 -18.01
CA GLU A 826 13.49 -18.31 -19.44
C GLU A 826 14.60 -19.18 -20.03
N ASN A 827 15.75 -19.24 -19.41
CA ASN A 827 16.89 -20.00 -19.92
C ASN A 827 16.95 -21.41 -19.30
N LYS A 828 16.56 -22.41 -20.09
CA LYS A 828 16.46 -23.82 -19.68
C LYS A 828 17.71 -24.39 -19.00
N ARG A 829 18.90 -23.84 -19.27
CA ARG A 829 20.15 -24.33 -18.65
C ARG A 829 20.18 -24.11 -17.13
N TYR A 830 19.40 -23.14 -16.61
CA TYR A 830 19.31 -22.86 -15.18
C TYR A 830 18.14 -23.57 -14.47
N ALA A 831 17.31 -24.31 -15.21
CA ALA A 831 16.08 -24.90 -14.68
C ALA A 831 16.31 -25.75 -13.41
N SER A 832 17.41 -26.50 -13.35
CA SER A 832 17.75 -27.33 -12.19
C SER A 832 18.09 -26.55 -10.92
N LEU A 833 18.36 -25.25 -11.01
CA LEU A 833 18.64 -24.41 -9.84
C LEU A 833 17.38 -24.15 -9.03
N PHE A 834 16.24 -24.12 -9.69
CA PHE A 834 14.93 -23.85 -9.05
C PHE A 834 14.42 -25.04 -8.22
N GLU A 835 15.14 -26.16 -8.20
CA GLU A 835 14.86 -27.32 -7.35
C GLU A 835 15.39 -27.15 -5.92
N SER A 836 16.13 -26.07 -5.64
CA SER A 836 16.77 -25.82 -4.34
C SER A 836 16.56 -24.38 -3.88
N ASP A 837 16.26 -24.22 -2.60
CA ASP A 837 16.22 -22.94 -1.89
C ASP A 837 17.54 -22.60 -1.16
N ASP A 838 18.56 -23.46 -1.30
CA ASP A 838 19.88 -23.28 -0.69
C ASP A 838 20.72 -22.28 -1.51
N PRO A 839 21.07 -21.12 -0.97
CA PRO A 839 21.82 -20.10 -1.71
C PRO A 839 23.25 -20.51 -2.05
N GLU A 840 23.89 -21.42 -1.30
CA GLU A 840 25.23 -21.93 -1.65
C GLU A 840 25.15 -22.89 -2.84
N LYS A 841 24.13 -23.74 -2.92
CA LYS A 841 23.88 -24.55 -4.11
C LYS A 841 23.58 -23.69 -5.34
N TRP A 842 22.87 -22.59 -5.17
CA TRP A 842 22.67 -21.62 -6.24
C TRP A 842 24.01 -21.02 -6.72
N ALA A 843 24.91 -20.65 -5.80
CA ALA A 843 26.21 -20.09 -6.16
C ALA A 843 27.04 -21.07 -7.02
N HIS A 844 27.14 -22.34 -6.57
CA HIS A 844 27.83 -23.38 -7.33
C HIS A 844 27.14 -23.66 -8.67
N GLY A 845 25.82 -23.77 -8.67
CA GLY A 845 25.06 -24.04 -9.87
C GLY A 845 25.16 -22.94 -10.92
N LEU A 846 25.18 -21.67 -10.53
CA LEU A 846 25.39 -20.55 -11.45
C LEU A 846 26.78 -20.65 -12.12
N GLN A 847 27.82 -20.97 -11.35
CA GLN A 847 29.16 -21.18 -11.89
C GLN A 847 29.21 -22.38 -12.84
N ASP A 848 28.68 -23.55 -12.42
CA ASP A 848 28.71 -24.80 -13.23
C ASP A 848 27.90 -24.68 -14.52
N LYS A 849 26.84 -23.85 -14.51
CA LYS A 849 26.03 -23.54 -15.69
C LYS A 849 26.64 -22.42 -16.56
N GLY A 850 27.81 -21.91 -16.20
CA GLY A 850 28.50 -20.89 -16.98
C GLY A 850 27.83 -19.51 -16.99
N TYR A 851 27.27 -19.09 -15.85
CA TYR A 851 26.75 -17.72 -15.70
C TYR A 851 27.89 -16.70 -15.78
N ALA A 852 29.04 -17.01 -15.18
CA ALA A 852 30.27 -16.24 -15.25
C ALA A 852 31.43 -17.13 -15.66
N THR A 853 32.46 -16.53 -16.27
CA THR A 853 33.68 -17.22 -16.72
C THR A 853 34.73 -17.31 -15.60
N ASP A 854 34.53 -16.63 -14.49
CA ASP A 854 35.44 -16.62 -13.34
C ASP A 854 35.43 -17.99 -12.61
N PRO A 855 36.51 -18.74 -12.51
CA PRO A 855 36.54 -20.02 -11.82
C PRO A 855 36.28 -19.91 -10.29
N ASN A 856 36.41 -18.72 -9.71
CA ASN A 856 36.17 -18.45 -8.29
C ASN A 856 34.79 -17.81 -8.03
N TYR A 857 33.90 -17.75 -9.02
CA TYR A 857 32.64 -17.04 -8.92
C TYR A 857 31.79 -17.51 -7.74
N ALA A 858 31.57 -18.82 -7.61
CA ALA A 858 30.80 -19.39 -6.51
C ALA A 858 31.42 -19.04 -5.13
N SER A 859 32.73 -19.18 -5.00
CA SER A 859 33.43 -18.87 -3.75
C SER A 859 33.32 -17.40 -3.35
N LYS A 860 33.35 -16.47 -4.32
CA LYS A 860 33.14 -15.04 -4.10
C LYS A 860 31.71 -14.77 -3.60
N LEU A 861 30.69 -15.32 -4.25
CA LEU A 861 29.32 -15.14 -3.85
C LEU A 861 29.07 -15.68 -2.43
N ILE A 862 29.59 -16.87 -2.11
CA ILE A 862 29.50 -17.47 -0.78
C ILE A 862 30.21 -16.59 0.26
N ALA A 863 31.38 -16.07 -0.04
CA ALA A 863 32.10 -15.15 0.85
C ALA A 863 31.31 -13.87 1.12
N ILE A 864 30.65 -13.30 0.10
CA ILE A 864 29.76 -12.14 0.26
C ILE A 864 28.57 -12.49 1.16
N MET A 865 27.90 -13.62 0.91
CA MET A 865 26.77 -14.06 1.71
C MET A 865 27.14 -14.27 3.18
N LYS A 866 28.34 -14.81 3.48
CA LYS A 866 28.88 -14.99 4.83
C LYS A 866 29.51 -13.72 5.43
N GLY A 867 29.57 -12.64 4.68
CA GLY A 867 30.17 -11.37 5.07
C GLY A 867 29.37 -10.59 6.13
N SER A 868 30.01 -9.63 6.78
CA SER A 868 29.42 -8.85 7.90
C SER A 868 28.15 -8.10 7.51
N TYR A 869 28.07 -7.58 6.28
CA TYR A 869 26.90 -6.82 5.78
C TYR A 869 25.67 -7.70 5.59
N MET A 870 25.84 -8.99 5.29
CA MET A 870 24.73 -9.95 5.16
C MET A 870 24.37 -10.59 6.50
N LYS A 871 25.34 -10.81 7.40
CA LYS A 871 25.09 -11.35 8.75
C LYS A 871 24.21 -10.44 9.59
N SER A 872 24.25 -9.13 9.40
CA SER A 872 23.37 -8.17 10.10
C SER A 872 21.89 -8.40 9.79
N ARG A 873 21.56 -9.18 8.76
CA ARG A 873 20.20 -9.55 8.37
C ARG A 873 19.76 -10.93 8.87
N GLY A 874 20.50 -11.54 9.78
CA GLY A 874 20.15 -12.84 10.39
C GLY A 874 20.39 -14.05 9.47
N LEU A 875 21.11 -13.88 8.39
CA LEU A 875 21.56 -14.99 7.54
C LEU A 875 22.75 -15.68 8.24
N LYS A 876 22.54 -16.95 8.64
CA LYS A 876 23.57 -17.81 9.24
C LYS A 876 24.50 -18.40 8.17
#